data_af4ea6e95af5352d6cb9731bd0a93a2b
#
_entry.id   af4ea6e95af5352d6cb9731bd0a93a2b
#
_cell.length_a   1.000
_cell.length_b   1.000
_cell.length_c   1.000
_cell.angle_alpha   90.00
_cell.angle_beta   90.00
_cell.angle_gamma   90.00
#
_symmetry.space_group_name_H-M   'P 1'
#
loop_
_entity.id
_entity.type
_entity.pdbx_description
1 polymer ?
#
loop_
_entity_poly.entity_id
_entity_poly.type
_entity_poly.pdbx_seq_one_letter_code
_entity_poly.pdbx_strand_id
1 'polypeptide(L)'
;MKKTLSAWQGAILLAFLFFSGIEVKAEGSKDLYPSGVRGNRAFLVSRDTPFGTNSDSSWPFLTLGTHYVYVKNGEVLHTASSAQNVGSGRIRLTAPDGTIYASAGDNIGKITSRTAELAGPSATGAASGNNYSTFNRTATAAQEGIWKVEFIAPGGTGATNVDQVDILANNNWTQAASPSALIAAWDISVRKGNSWISGRVYTNVLNLLIRSIFTADASYYATNYVLTKDGYTYRVKGNGSNGVGFTSFVNNRGFVDNRNYSIYASLNNSVAANVQAATQDPRIADGSKGITHKMFYALPASDLPTEAAGAAPGGITWLKKMRVAPKVTEISVKGVEGTAGQISSKGGNVIFTADRAGGFEIQIKSTDPGKTFPTRIIKGSSNEGENKIFWDGKDGKGNPVPQGTVPIEVTVTLQGGEVHFPYIDMEINPAGIVIELYKTDLSGIESDIVYWDDTPVTGGKAGEIPNPVTNLTGLSSNTNGHKWGTYSTTDGSGNSGTGSYSFGNEKSMDTWTFVKGSAVTIPTSVIVLKADLAVTSLTADKINTVPGDLVTFTVTVKNNGPDAANGSKFVFTLPAGFTGNSAVFNGNTCGTQTTAVSYDSSENTYSATLNLPNGCEVTYTITATAGAPGASSAREVKASILRPNDVTDPDATNSDPSASLGTAEQECANNVKGGVCNNIKVLAMNVFCEISSRNVDVADNNLAEYALPPTDLGYQFDIRELDNSFNLQINGAKILARDIQFQSSETPGINIGFEDGTRYETTGINSIWTMIGANEKPVIRVMISPAGSIKLYGSKVPEGPLFPLILLNGETFNPVVIHTNKPNLIKITQEITGPTYIRGRIYGAKTAPCTCYDLANTTGPGSDTKVGLTTLQRAGADNGNWPMVRKSGHIALESNDRGFVITRMTTTQINAISQPVDGMMTFDVTENCLKIYDGTAWKCFSEPACL
;
A
#
# COMPACT_ATOMS: atom_id res chain seq x y z
N MET A 1 65.75 22.46 57.75
CA MET A 1 65.78 21.77 56.48
C MET A 1 64.36 21.43 55.95
N LYS A 2 63.28 22.17 56.22
CA LYS A 2 61.90 21.95 55.71
C LYS A 2 61.26 23.18 55.05
N LYS A 3 62.03 24.24 54.80
CA LYS A 3 61.50 25.48 54.15
C LYS A 3 62.12 25.77 52.77
N THR A 4 63.08 24.94 52.30
CA THR A 4 63.76 25.13 51.02
C THR A 4 63.27 24.17 49.94
N LEU A 5 62.42 23.17 50.26
CA LEU A 5 61.91 22.21 49.28
C LEU A 5 60.59 22.67 48.63
N SER A 6 59.86 23.66 49.25
CA SER A 6 58.57 24.14 48.66
C SER A 6 58.78 25.21 47.58
N ALA A 7 59.93 25.90 47.57
CA ALA A 7 60.21 26.89 46.53
C ALA A 7 60.65 26.30 45.21
N TRP A 8 61.21 25.13 45.20
CA TRP A 8 61.61 24.41 43.95
C TRP A 8 60.47 23.68 43.28
N GLN A 9 59.50 23.19 44.03
CA GLN A 9 58.30 22.54 43.42
C GLN A 9 57.36 23.57 42.82
N GLY A 10 57.29 24.80 43.36
CA GLY A 10 56.55 25.91 42.78
C GLY A 10 57.16 26.44 41.49
N ALA A 11 58.48 26.44 41.40
CA ALA A 11 59.21 26.92 40.22
C ALA A 11 59.18 25.93 39.07
N ILE A 12 59.14 24.60 39.35
CA ILE A 12 58.99 23.57 38.33
C ILE A 12 57.52 23.52 37.83
N LEU A 13 56.56 23.76 38.69
CA LEU A 13 55.12 23.85 38.26
C LEU A 13 54.82 25.09 37.45
N LEU A 14 55.51 26.25 37.75
CA LEU A 14 55.37 27.46 36.94
C LEU A 14 56.15 27.37 35.61
N ALA A 15 57.24 26.59 35.52
CA ALA A 15 58.00 26.37 34.29
C ALA A 15 57.26 25.43 33.32
N PHE A 16 56.38 24.54 33.80
CA PHE A 16 55.54 23.74 32.97
C PHE A 16 54.29 24.47 32.43
N LEU A 17 53.93 25.60 33.00
CA LEU A 17 52.79 26.44 32.56
C LEU A 17 53.20 27.48 31.50
N PHE A 18 54.50 27.65 31.18
CA PHE A 18 54.94 28.63 30.16
C PHE A 18 55.46 28.01 28.85
N PHE A 19 55.37 26.69 28.66
CA PHE A 19 55.55 26.01 27.36
C PHE A 19 54.24 25.40 26.82
N SER A 20 53.12 26.07 27.03
CA SER A 20 52.05 25.90 26.07
C SER A 20 52.51 26.60 24.79
N GLY A 21 53.20 25.87 23.92
CA GLY A 21 53.38 26.32 22.54
C GLY A 21 52.02 26.80 22.02
N ILE A 22 52.01 27.90 21.33
CA ILE A 22 50.82 28.34 20.60
C ILE A 22 50.51 27.22 19.59
N GLU A 23 49.64 26.29 19.98
CA GLU A 23 49.15 25.28 19.04
C GLU A 23 48.38 25.98 17.95
N VAL A 24 48.97 25.99 16.77
CA VAL A 24 48.28 26.45 15.58
C VAL A 24 47.18 25.43 15.32
N LYS A 25 45.93 25.85 15.55
CA LYS A 25 44.73 24.98 15.40
C LYS A 25 44.21 25.11 13.97
N ALA A 26 44.82 24.42 13.06
CA ALA A 26 44.30 24.16 11.72
C ALA A 26 43.15 23.16 11.80
N GLU A 27 42.07 23.34 11.04
CA GLU A 27 40.92 22.42 11.01
C GLU A 27 40.79 21.83 9.62
N GLY A 28 41.01 20.51 9.52
CA GLY A 28 40.98 19.77 8.27
C GLY A 28 41.75 18.47 8.33
N SER A 29 42.61 18.22 7.32
CA SER A 29 43.34 16.94 7.25
C SER A 29 44.31 16.75 8.40
N LYS A 30 44.87 17.81 8.98
CA LYS A 30 45.74 17.73 10.16
C LYS A 30 45.02 17.15 11.38
N ASP A 31 43.72 17.50 11.59
CA ASP A 31 42.97 17.01 12.73
C ASP A 31 42.52 15.57 12.52
N LEU A 32 42.23 15.17 11.27
CA LEU A 32 41.98 13.75 10.95
C LEU A 32 43.26 12.93 11.11
N TYR A 33 44.43 13.51 10.81
CA TYR A 33 45.73 12.84 10.84
C TYR A 33 46.72 13.62 11.71
N PRO A 34 46.50 13.69 13.05
CA PRO A 34 47.48 14.29 13.94
C PRO A 34 48.81 13.53 13.92
N SER A 35 49.86 14.16 14.45
CA SER A 35 51.18 13.52 14.58
C SER A 35 51.08 12.23 15.39
N GLY A 36 51.68 11.12 14.87
CA GLY A 36 51.64 9.82 15.48
C GLY A 36 50.37 9.00 15.27
N VAL A 37 49.43 9.47 14.44
CA VAL A 37 48.24 8.70 14.10
C VAL A 37 48.59 7.41 13.37
N ARG A 38 47.83 6.34 13.67
CA ARG A 38 48.01 5.03 13.03
C ARG A 38 47.25 4.99 11.66
N GLY A 39 47.55 3.97 10.89
CA GLY A 39 46.82 3.58 9.68
C GLY A 39 47.15 4.42 8.45
N ASN A 40 46.33 4.31 7.45
CA ASN A 40 46.49 4.98 6.17
C ASN A 40 45.80 6.34 6.14
N ARG A 41 46.29 7.22 5.26
CA ARG A 41 45.67 8.47 4.89
C ARG A 41 44.54 8.21 3.90
N ALA A 42 43.36 8.65 4.25
CA ALA A 42 42.26 8.80 3.28
C ALA A 42 42.37 10.18 2.59
N PHE A 43 42.24 10.15 1.26
CA PHE A 43 42.24 11.34 0.42
C PHE A 43 40.82 11.88 0.28
N LEU A 44 40.68 13.20 0.31
CA LEU A 44 39.38 13.83 0.06
C LEU A 44 39.04 13.74 -1.43
N VAL A 45 37.89 13.14 -1.75
CA VAL A 45 37.37 13.08 -3.12
C VAL A 45 36.61 14.38 -3.42
N SER A 46 37.03 15.07 -4.48
CA SER A 46 36.49 16.37 -4.89
C SER A 46 36.11 16.36 -6.36
N ARG A 47 34.82 16.28 -6.63
CA ARG A 47 34.20 16.43 -7.95
C ARG A 47 32.70 16.62 -7.82
N ASP A 48 32.02 17.17 -8.83
CA ASP A 48 30.58 17.40 -8.85
C ASP A 48 29.82 16.58 -9.88
N THR A 49 30.52 15.81 -10.70
CA THR A 49 29.94 14.95 -11.74
C THR A 49 30.23 13.48 -11.47
N PRO A 50 29.30 12.55 -11.73
CA PRO A 50 29.49 11.13 -11.59
C PRO A 50 30.66 10.55 -12.40
N PHE A 51 31.32 9.50 -11.93
CA PHE A 51 32.39 8.81 -12.66
C PHE A 51 31.91 7.96 -13.84
N GLY A 52 30.60 7.84 -14.06
CA GLY A 52 29.93 7.00 -15.07
C GLY A 52 28.79 6.19 -14.44
N THR A 53 28.13 5.35 -15.20
CA THR A 53 26.88 4.72 -14.80
C THR A 53 26.99 3.69 -13.64
N ASN A 54 28.19 3.19 -13.34
CA ASN A 54 28.38 2.11 -12.34
C ASN A 54 29.47 2.40 -11.28
N SER A 55 30.12 3.56 -11.31
CA SER A 55 31.32 3.79 -10.48
C SER A 55 31.11 4.70 -9.27
N ASP A 56 29.87 5.07 -8.96
CA ASP A 56 29.56 6.00 -7.88
C ASP A 56 28.90 5.34 -6.66
N SER A 57 29.04 4.03 -6.52
CA SER A 57 28.49 3.31 -5.36
C SER A 57 29.14 3.76 -4.05
N SER A 58 30.43 4.12 -4.09
CA SER A 58 31.15 4.60 -2.91
C SER A 58 30.82 6.03 -2.52
N TRP A 59 30.41 6.88 -3.47
CA TRP A 59 30.23 8.32 -3.29
C TRP A 59 28.87 8.82 -3.83
N PRO A 60 27.76 8.45 -3.22
CA PRO A 60 26.43 8.85 -3.71
C PRO A 60 26.15 10.35 -3.59
N PHE A 61 26.91 11.06 -2.76
CA PHE A 61 26.76 12.49 -2.51
C PHE A 61 28.04 13.26 -2.86
N LEU A 62 28.40 13.29 -4.13
CA LEU A 62 29.58 13.99 -4.61
C LEU A 62 29.54 15.48 -4.27
N THR A 63 30.70 16.01 -3.88
CA THR A 63 30.93 17.43 -3.60
C THR A 63 32.31 17.86 -4.09
N LEU A 64 32.53 19.17 -4.23
CA LEU A 64 33.85 19.75 -4.52
C LEU A 64 34.70 19.89 -3.26
N GLY A 65 34.82 18.80 -2.47
CA GLY A 65 35.48 18.87 -1.19
C GLY A 65 34.88 19.93 -0.28
N THR A 66 33.55 20.02 -0.23
CA THR A 66 32.79 21.14 0.34
C THR A 66 32.80 21.12 1.85
N HIS A 67 33.13 22.25 2.43
CA HIS A 67 33.12 22.52 3.86
C HIS A 67 32.39 23.82 4.17
N TYR A 68 32.04 24.01 5.41
CA TYR A 68 31.40 25.22 5.91
C TYR A 68 32.13 25.72 7.16
N VAL A 69 32.21 27.02 7.31
CA VAL A 69 32.90 27.65 8.45
C VAL A 69 32.16 28.89 8.90
N TYR A 70 31.93 29.03 10.20
CA TYR A 70 31.36 30.25 10.77
C TYR A 70 32.46 31.25 11.05
N VAL A 71 32.33 32.46 10.48
CA VAL A 71 33.28 33.56 10.60
C VAL A 71 32.57 34.83 11.06
N LYS A 72 33.02 35.46 12.11
CA LYS A 72 32.49 36.73 12.61
C LYS A 72 33.12 37.91 11.90
N ASN A 73 32.44 39.07 11.95
CA ASN A 73 32.98 40.32 11.45
C ASN A 73 34.37 40.64 12.06
N GLY A 74 35.34 40.96 11.21
CA GLY A 74 36.70 41.25 11.58
C GLY A 74 37.59 40.01 11.87
N GLU A 75 37.05 38.80 11.84
CA GLU A 75 37.84 37.56 11.85
C GLU A 75 38.41 37.29 10.45
N VAL A 76 39.53 36.58 10.40
CA VAL A 76 40.21 36.21 9.15
C VAL A 76 40.01 34.70 8.90
N LEU A 77 39.40 34.39 7.77
CA LEU A 77 39.32 33.02 7.25
C LEU A 77 40.61 32.74 6.45
N HIS A 78 41.33 31.70 6.87
CA HIS A 78 42.53 31.16 6.21
C HIS A 78 42.22 29.83 5.60
N THR A 79 42.60 29.60 4.33
CA THR A 79 42.37 28.32 3.65
C THR A 79 43.60 27.89 2.87
N ALA A 80 43.84 26.56 2.85
CA ALA A 80 44.93 25.97 2.06
C ALA A 80 44.60 24.56 1.60
N SER A 81 45.20 24.13 0.48
CA SER A 81 45.03 22.81 -0.09
C SER A 81 46.30 22.34 -0.75
N SER A 82 46.59 21.05 -0.66
CA SER A 82 47.67 20.43 -1.44
C SER A 82 47.43 20.50 -2.95
N ALA A 83 46.16 20.55 -3.39
CA ALA A 83 45.77 20.65 -4.78
C ALA A 83 45.95 22.08 -5.37
N GLN A 84 46.12 23.10 -4.51
CA GLN A 84 46.30 24.48 -4.97
C GLN A 84 47.46 24.59 -5.96
N ASN A 85 47.21 25.18 -7.16
CA ASN A 85 48.17 25.31 -8.24
C ASN A 85 48.78 23.98 -8.74
N VAL A 86 47.95 22.91 -8.73
CA VAL A 86 48.22 21.61 -9.36
C VAL A 86 47.15 21.37 -10.40
N GLY A 87 47.45 21.41 -11.67
CA GLY A 87 46.47 21.34 -12.72
C GLY A 87 45.40 22.43 -12.59
N SER A 88 44.12 22.00 -12.52
CA SER A 88 42.99 22.89 -12.30
C SER A 88 42.69 23.15 -10.82
N GLY A 89 43.49 22.62 -9.91
CA GLY A 89 43.31 22.71 -8.45
C GLY A 89 43.27 24.15 -7.95
N ARG A 90 42.21 24.50 -7.22
CA ARG A 90 41.94 25.88 -6.70
C ARG A 90 41.18 25.77 -5.39
N ILE A 91 41.11 26.88 -4.68
CA ILE A 91 40.23 27.09 -3.52
C ILE A 91 39.18 28.12 -3.90
N ARG A 92 37.92 27.80 -3.64
CA ARG A 92 36.78 28.72 -3.87
C ARG A 92 36.08 28.95 -2.55
N LEU A 93 35.87 30.22 -2.22
CA LEU A 93 35.14 30.67 -1.04
C LEU A 93 33.87 31.37 -1.50
N THR A 94 32.74 31.03 -0.86
CA THR A 94 31.50 31.79 -1.03
C THR A 94 31.14 32.38 0.31
N ALA A 95 31.12 33.71 0.39
CA ALA A 95 30.76 34.44 1.59
C ALA A 95 29.23 34.43 1.81
N PRO A 96 28.75 34.73 3.05
CA PRO A 96 27.32 34.80 3.36
C PRO A 96 26.51 35.78 2.50
N ASP A 97 27.14 36.87 2.02
CA ASP A 97 26.51 37.84 1.11
C ASP A 97 26.47 37.36 -0.37
N GLY A 98 26.91 36.13 -0.66
CA GLY A 98 26.98 35.60 -2.00
C GLY A 98 28.24 35.94 -2.78
N THR A 99 29.16 36.74 -2.23
CA THR A 99 30.44 37.08 -2.87
C THR A 99 31.31 35.82 -3.02
N ILE A 100 31.82 35.61 -4.22
CA ILE A 100 32.68 34.45 -4.53
C ILE A 100 34.12 34.94 -4.68
N TYR A 101 35.03 34.25 -3.99
CA TYR A 101 36.47 34.44 -4.10
C TYR A 101 37.11 33.14 -4.61
N ALA A 102 37.98 33.24 -5.58
CA ALA A 102 38.74 32.11 -6.07
C ALA A 102 40.25 32.39 -5.94
N SER A 103 41.02 31.38 -5.53
CA SER A 103 42.47 31.49 -5.49
C SER A 103 43.06 31.63 -6.90
N ALA A 104 44.15 32.32 -7.03
CA ALA A 104 44.91 32.46 -8.29
C ALA A 104 45.64 31.13 -8.62
N GLY A 105 46.19 31.02 -9.83
CA GLY A 105 47.07 29.94 -10.26
C GLY A 105 48.50 30.07 -9.70
N ASP A 106 48.62 30.37 -8.41
CA ASP A 106 49.89 30.54 -7.74
C ASP A 106 49.99 29.58 -6.49
N ASN A 107 51.07 29.67 -5.75
CA ASN A 107 51.25 28.82 -4.57
C ASN A 107 50.69 29.42 -3.28
N ILE A 108 49.94 30.53 -3.33
CA ILE A 108 49.24 31.07 -2.14
C ILE A 108 48.12 30.09 -1.74
N GLY A 109 48.16 29.58 -0.54
CA GLY A 109 47.23 28.54 -0.09
C GLY A 109 47.62 27.12 -0.48
N LYS A 110 48.90 26.87 -0.81
CA LYS A 110 49.37 25.51 -1.14
C LYS A 110 50.03 24.84 0.08
N ILE A 111 49.56 23.67 0.46
CA ILE A 111 50.20 22.77 1.40
C ILE A 111 51.13 21.84 0.61
N THR A 112 52.44 21.85 0.91
CA THR A 112 53.45 21.18 0.05
C THR A 112 53.95 19.84 0.60
N SER A 113 53.79 19.57 1.88
CA SER A 113 54.27 18.37 2.54
C SER A 113 53.56 18.05 3.83
N ARG A 114 53.79 16.87 4.35
CA ARG A 114 53.31 16.46 5.68
C ARG A 114 53.87 17.36 6.79
N THR A 115 55.12 17.78 6.70
CA THR A 115 55.73 18.69 7.67
C THR A 115 55.02 20.04 7.69
N ALA A 116 54.71 20.58 6.49
CA ALA A 116 53.97 21.81 6.37
C ALA A 116 52.55 21.69 6.91
N GLU A 117 51.83 20.62 6.56
CA GLU A 117 50.51 20.31 7.08
C GLU A 117 50.47 20.29 8.61
N LEU A 118 51.43 19.62 9.26
CA LEU A 118 51.55 19.55 10.72
C LEU A 118 51.93 20.92 11.36
N ALA A 119 52.75 21.73 10.67
CA ALA A 119 53.12 23.08 11.12
C ALA A 119 51.89 24.01 11.13
N GLY A 120 50.94 23.83 10.20
CA GLY A 120 49.76 24.62 10.05
C GLY A 120 49.92 25.94 9.29
N PRO A 121 48.89 26.78 9.21
CA PRO A 121 48.92 28.01 8.48
C PRO A 121 49.84 29.08 9.14
N SER A 122 50.44 29.90 8.31
CA SER A 122 51.14 31.09 8.81
C SER A 122 50.15 32.16 9.32
N ALA A 123 50.44 32.75 10.46
CA ALA A 123 49.65 33.79 11.09
C ALA A 123 49.50 35.04 10.25
N THR A 124 50.49 35.32 9.41
CA THR A 124 50.52 36.53 8.53
C THR A 124 49.89 36.24 7.18
N GLY A 125 49.53 34.98 6.91
CA GLY A 125 49.08 34.54 5.56
C GLY A 125 50.20 34.30 4.56
N ALA A 126 51.41 34.74 4.80
CA ALA A 126 52.63 34.49 4.04
C ALA A 126 53.39 33.30 4.61
N ALA A 127 54.02 32.49 3.80
CA ALA A 127 54.81 31.33 4.29
C ALA A 127 55.93 31.78 5.23
N SER A 128 56.15 31.05 6.34
CA SER A 128 57.19 31.35 7.35
C SER A 128 57.65 30.03 8.02
N GLY A 129 58.90 29.71 7.87
CA GLY A 129 59.48 28.44 8.35
C GLY A 129 58.77 27.26 7.67
N ASN A 130 58.21 26.33 8.46
CA ASN A 130 57.43 25.20 7.98
C ASN A 130 55.95 25.55 7.76
N ASN A 131 55.46 26.77 8.19
CA ASN A 131 54.09 27.17 8.01
C ASN A 131 53.83 27.57 6.55
N TYR A 132 52.71 27.15 5.97
CA TYR A 132 52.31 27.46 4.60
C TYR A 132 51.61 28.83 4.50
N SER A 133 51.68 29.43 3.33
CA SER A 133 50.87 30.60 2.99
C SER A 133 49.40 30.21 2.86
N THR A 134 48.50 31.15 3.13
CA THR A 134 47.05 30.87 3.06
C THR A 134 46.35 31.77 2.05
N PHE A 135 45.37 31.22 1.35
CA PHE A 135 44.37 32.02 0.68
C PHE A 135 43.38 32.53 1.72
N ASN A 136 43.39 33.81 2.05
CA ASN A 136 42.65 34.31 3.18
C ASN A 136 41.72 35.50 2.86
N ARG A 137 40.71 35.71 3.70
CA ARG A 137 39.78 36.83 3.62
C ARG A 137 39.39 37.28 5.01
N THR A 138 39.37 38.59 5.27
CA THR A 138 38.80 39.18 6.46
C THR A 138 37.31 39.39 6.23
N ALA A 139 36.49 38.84 7.11
CA ALA A 139 35.02 38.96 6.98
C ALA A 139 34.62 40.39 7.37
N THR A 140 33.78 40.98 6.53
CA THR A 140 33.10 42.27 6.80
C THR A 140 31.80 41.99 7.58
N ALA A 141 31.14 43.05 8.08
CA ALA A 141 29.85 42.91 8.74
C ALA A 141 28.77 42.25 7.87
N ALA A 142 28.78 42.48 6.55
CA ALA A 142 27.89 41.85 5.62
C ALA A 142 28.24 40.37 5.35
N GLN A 143 29.44 39.97 5.71
CA GLN A 143 29.99 38.63 5.47
C GLN A 143 30.12 37.83 6.78
N GLU A 144 29.60 38.36 7.90
CA GLU A 144 29.46 37.57 9.12
C GLU A 144 28.44 36.45 8.90
N GLY A 145 28.86 35.20 9.16
CA GLY A 145 28.01 34.04 8.95
C GLY A 145 28.78 32.83 8.47
N ILE A 146 28.09 31.94 7.76
CA ILE A 146 28.62 30.67 7.28
C ILE A 146 29.16 30.84 5.87
N TRP A 147 30.47 30.69 5.74
CA TRP A 147 31.16 30.64 4.46
C TRP A 147 31.18 29.22 3.96
N LYS A 148 31.00 29.05 2.65
CA LYS A 148 31.25 27.77 1.96
C LYS A 148 32.66 27.75 1.42
N VAL A 149 33.41 26.71 1.70
CA VAL A 149 34.76 26.45 1.20
C VAL A 149 34.73 25.25 0.30
N GLU A 150 35.20 25.38 -0.93
CA GLU A 150 35.29 24.29 -1.90
C GLU A 150 36.75 24.13 -2.32
N PHE A 151 37.25 22.90 -2.16
CA PHE A 151 38.58 22.50 -2.59
C PHE A 151 38.49 21.79 -3.92
N ILE A 152 38.84 22.46 -4.99
CA ILE A 152 38.78 21.91 -6.36
C ILE A 152 40.04 21.06 -6.58
N ALA A 153 39.87 19.83 -6.97
CA ALA A 153 40.92 18.88 -7.27
C ALA A 153 41.75 19.23 -8.52
N PRO A 154 42.95 18.61 -8.70
CA PRO A 154 43.79 18.88 -9.90
C PRO A 154 43.10 18.62 -11.25
N GLY A 155 42.17 17.68 -11.32
CA GLY A 155 41.34 17.39 -12.50
C GLY A 155 40.19 18.40 -12.72
N GLY A 156 40.00 19.37 -11.82
CA GLY A 156 38.88 20.30 -11.88
C GLY A 156 37.59 19.71 -11.33
N THR A 157 36.45 20.39 -11.63
CA THR A 157 35.12 19.95 -11.14
C THR A 157 34.69 18.58 -11.70
N GLY A 158 35.03 18.33 -12.96
CA GLY A 158 34.77 17.05 -13.66
C GLY A 158 35.95 16.07 -13.64
N ALA A 159 36.77 16.07 -12.57
CA ALA A 159 37.93 15.17 -12.48
C ALA A 159 37.55 13.69 -12.72
N THR A 160 38.43 12.91 -13.39
CA THR A 160 38.10 11.58 -13.88
C THR A 160 38.95 10.46 -13.29
N ASN A 161 39.97 10.78 -12.50
CA ASN A 161 40.89 9.81 -11.94
C ASN A 161 40.89 9.86 -10.40
N VAL A 162 40.76 8.70 -9.78
CA VAL A 162 40.85 8.47 -8.33
C VAL A 162 42.00 7.53 -7.97
N ASP A 163 42.91 7.28 -8.87
CA ASP A 163 44.07 6.42 -8.60
C ASP A 163 45.05 7.09 -7.63
N GLN A 164 45.34 6.42 -6.57
CA GLN A 164 46.31 6.84 -5.52
C GLN A 164 47.08 5.65 -4.99
N VAL A 165 48.28 5.90 -4.55
CA VAL A 165 49.11 4.93 -3.84
C VAL A 165 48.77 4.99 -2.35
N ASP A 166 48.72 3.83 -1.67
CA ASP A 166 48.56 3.78 -0.22
C ASP A 166 49.70 4.48 0.50
N ILE A 167 49.38 5.30 1.46
CA ILE A 167 50.35 6.05 2.26
C ILE A 167 49.89 5.98 3.71
N LEU A 168 50.82 5.63 4.62
CA LEU A 168 50.58 5.74 6.04
C LEU A 168 50.28 7.19 6.41
N ALA A 169 49.27 7.40 7.23
CA ALA A 169 48.77 8.70 7.60
C ALA A 169 49.81 9.67 8.20
N ASN A 170 50.84 9.07 8.84
CA ASN A 170 51.94 9.82 9.44
C ASN A 170 53.10 10.09 8.48
N ASN A 171 53.13 9.46 7.31
CA ASN A 171 54.17 9.65 6.30
C ASN A 171 53.95 10.86 5.43
N ASN A 172 55.02 11.27 4.71
CA ASN A 172 54.92 12.31 3.70
C ASN A 172 54.08 11.81 2.51
N TRP A 173 53.15 12.63 2.04
CA TRP A 173 52.25 12.34 0.94
C TRP A 173 52.67 13.11 -0.34
N THR A 174 52.21 12.64 -1.46
CA THR A 174 52.35 13.34 -2.75
C THR A 174 50.98 13.67 -3.29
N GLN A 175 50.76 14.96 -3.67
CA GLN A 175 49.56 15.34 -4.36
C GLN A 175 49.55 14.86 -5.80
N ALA A 176 48.58 14.04 -6.16
CA ALA A 176 48.40 13.57 -7.53
C ALA A 176 48.09 14.73 -8.48
N ALA A 177 48.58 14.63 -9.72
CA ALA A 177 48.37 15.61 -10.75
C ALA A 177 47.02 15.43 -11.46
N SER A 178 46.67 16.34 -12.38
CA SER A 178 45.51 16.18 -13.28
C SER A 178 45.65 14.90 -14.11
N PRO A 179 44.55 14.13 -14.29
CA PRO A 179 43.13 14.44 -14.02
C PRO A 179 42.57 13.98 -12.67
N SER A 180 43.38 13.95 -11.61
CA SER A 180 43.00 13.42 -10.30
C SER A 180 41.86 14.21 -9.63
N ALA A 181 40.91 13.49 -9.01
CA ALA A 181 39.87 14.00 -8.13
C ALA A 181 40.28 14.08 -6.65
N LEU A 182 41.52 13.73 -6.32
CA LEU A 182 42.00 13.51 -4.95
C LEU A 182 42.78 14.70 -4.42
N ILE A 183 42.50 15.01 -3.15
CA ILE A 183 43.22 16.04 -2.38
C ILE A 183 43.86 15.38 -1.18
N ALA A 184 45.21 15.55 -1.06
CA ALA A 184 45.97 14.88 -0.02
C ALA A 184 45.89 15.59 1.34
N ALA A 185 45.89 16.95 1.32
CA ALA A 185 45.80 17.77 2.51
C ALA A 185 44.96 19.04 2.27
N TRP A 186 44.22 19.46 3.28
CA TRP A 186 43.38 20.66 3.27
C TRP A 186 43.32 21.28 4.65
N ASP A 187 43.14 22.59 4.69
CA ASP A 187 43.01 23.37 5.93
C ASP A 187 42.00 24.50 5.78
N ILE A 188 41.22 24.70 6.82
CA ILE A 188 40.34 25.83 7.02
C ILE A 188 40.56 26.32 8.47
N SER A 189 41.00 27.53 8.65
CA SER A 189 41.30 28.07 9.99
C SER A 189 40.70 29.47 10.14
N VAL A 190 40.17 29.76 11.32
CA VAL A 190 39.68 31.12 11.68
C VAL A 190 40.61 31.76 12.69
N ARG A 191 40.92 33.02 12.48
CA ARG A 191 41.82 33.76 13.35
C ARG A 191 41.23 35.13 13.73
N LYS A 192 41.35 35.48 15.00
CA LYS A 192 41.00 36.83 15.53
C LYS A 192 42.20 37.41 16.25
N GLY A 193 42.72 38.51 15.75
CA GLY A 193 43.96 39.11 16.26
C GLY A 193 45.08 38.09 16.22
N ASN A 194 45.64 37.71 17.38
CA ASN A 194 46.73 36.71 17.47
C ASN A 194 46.27 35.28 17.83
N SER A 195 44.99 35.06 17.96
CA SER A 195 44.44 33.78 18.41
C SER A 195 43.76 33.02 17.31
N TRP A 196 44.09 31.76 17.16
CA TRP A 196 43.35 30.82 16.33
C TRP A 196 42.13 30.32 17.08
N ILE A 197 40.99 30.17 16.34
CA ILE A 197 39.72 29.73 16.89
C ILE A 197 39.39 28.36 16.27
N SER A 198 39.26 27.33 17.08
CA SER A 198 38.87 25.99 16.63
C SER A 198 37.38 25.68 16.89
N GLY A 199 36.87 24.69 16.24
CA GLY A 199 35.48 24.23 16.37
C GLY A 199 34.48 25.08 15.58
N ARG A 200 34.96 25.70 14.49
CA ARG A 200 34.17 26.51 13.59
C ARG A 200 33.91 25.85 12.24
N VAL A 201 34.71 24.84 11.88
CA VAL A 201 34.71 24.20 10.58
C VAL A 201 33.96 22.88 10.66
N TYR A 202 33.02 22.70 9.74
CA TYR A 202 32.28 21.47 9.62
C TYR A 202 32.03 21.10 8.14
N THR A 203 31.69 19.83 7.94
CA THR A 203 31.14 19.35 6.67
C THR A 203 29.86 18.53 6.93
N ASN A 204 29.01 18.42 5.91
CA ASN A 204 27.79 17.64 5.96
C ASN A 204 27.99 16.22 5.42
N VAL A 205 29.03 16.02 4.60
CA VAL A 205 29.38 14.73 3.98
C VAL A 205 30.87 14.67 3.72
N LEU A 206 31.46 13.52 3.98
CA LEU A 206 32.85 13.23 3.72
C LEU A 206 32.97 12.07 2.72
N ASN A 207 33.49 12.39 1.53
CA ASN A 207 33.83 11.44 0.50
C ASN A 207 35.33 11.16 0.54
N LEU A 208 35.72 9.97 0.87
CA LEU A 208 37.10 9.62 1.13
C LEU A 208 37.53 8.43 0.27
N LEU A 209 38.84 8.36 0.00
CA LEU A 209 39.49 7.21 -0.66
C LEU A 209 40.74 6.82 0.09
N ILE A 210 40.82 5.54 0.46
CA ILE A 210 42.03 4.93 1.07
C ILE A 210 42.60 3.99 0.07
N ARG A 211 43.08 3.64 -0.71
CA ARG A 211 43.38 2.51 -1.59
C ARG A 211 43.92 1.28 -0.86
N SER A 212 43.17 0.28 -0.90
CA SER A 212 43.26 -1.15 -0.84
C SER A 212 44.42 -1.88 -0.14
N ILE A 213 44.76 -1.67 1.11
CA ILE A 213 45.36 -2.76 1.90
C ILE A 213 44.51 -2.98 3.13
N PHE A 214 43.76 -4.08 3.16
CA PHE A 214 42.89 -4.44 4.29
C PHE A 214 43.73 -5.08 5.41
N THR A 215 44.72 -4.35 5.91
CA THR A 215 45.48 -4.73 7.09
C THR A 215 45.16 -3.79 8.24
N ALA A 216 45.33 -4.27 9.47
CA ALA A 216 45.10 -3.45 10.66
C ALA A 216 45.91 -2.15 10.66
N ASP A 217 47.12 -2.17 10.10
CA ASP A 217 47.99 -1.02 10.05
C ASP A 217 47.70 -0.04 8.92
N ALA A 218 46.90 -0.46 7.93
CA ALA A 218 46.55 0.33 6.74
C ALA A 218 45.17 0.98 6.80
N SER A 219 44.42 0.84 7.88
CA SER A 219 43.03 1.26 8.01
C SER A 219 42.90 2.68 8.53
N TYR A 220 41.68 3.18 8.57
CA TYR A 220 41.31 4.54 8.94
C TYR A 220 41.13 4.71 10.45
N TYR A 221 41.89 5.64 11.06
CA TYR A 221 41.85 5.90 12.49
C TYR A 221 41.50 7.35 12.85
N ALA A 222 41.03 8.14 11.92
CA ALA A 222 40.67 9.53 12.17
C ALA A 222 39.58 9.67 13.20
N THR A 223 39.53 10.85 13.82
CA THR A 223 38.51 11.24 14.79
C THR A 223 37.79 12.49 14.28
N ASN A 224 36.47 12.52 14.38
CA ASN A 224 35.67 13.71 14.13
C ASN A 224 34.62 13.90 15.24
N TYR A 225 33.96 15.05 15.26
CA TYR A 225 32.94 15.40 16.22
C TYR A 225 31.64 15.71 15.48
N VAL A 226 30.52 15.27 16.02
CA VAL A 226 29.21 15.50 15.43
C VAL A 226 28.40 16.37 16.36
N LEU A 227 27.88 17.47 15.83
CA LEU A 227 26.92 18.31 16.51
C LEU A 227 25.56 18.07 15.90
N THR A 228 24.61 17.63 16.74
CA THR A 228 23.22 17.44 16.32
C THR A 228 22.44 18.74 16.44
N LYS A 229 21.32 18.82 15.69
CA LYS A 229 20.40 19.97 15.77
C LYS A 229 19.83 20.17 17.17
N ASP A 230 19.72 19.10 17.96
CA ASP A 230 19.21 19.14 19.33
C ASP A 230 20.28 19.45 20.38
N GLY A 231 21.50 19.81 19.96
CA GLY A 231 22.57 20.26 20.83
C GLY A 231 23.38 19.12 21.46
N TYR A 232 23.26 17.90 20.99
CA TYR A 232 24.11 16.78 21.43
C TYR A 232 25.42 16.80 20.64
N THR A 233 26.53 16.50 21.34
CA THR A 233 27.87 16.43 20.74
C THR A 233 28.42 15.03 20.88
N TYR A 234 28.79 14.41 19.77
CA TYR A 234 29.38 13.09 19.73
C TYR A 234 30.81 13.15 19.25
N ARG A 235 31.66 12.22 19.73
CA ARG A 235 32.98 11.92 19.16
C ARG A 235 32.89 10.61 18.40
N VAL A 236 33.40 10.61 17.17
CA VAL A 236 33.41 9.43 16.30
C VAL A 236 34.85 9.11 15.93
N LYS A 237 35.26 7.88 16.19
CA LYS A 237 36.62 7.38 15.87
C LYS A 237 36.50 6.25 14.84
N GLY A 238 37.23 6.34 13.75
CA GLY A 238 37.24 5.34 12.69
C GLY A 238 37.75 3.96 13.15
N ASN A 239 38.60 3.89 14.18
CA ASN A 239 39.01 2.70 14.92
C ASN A 239 39.46 1.52 14.03
N GLY A 240 40.11 1.82 12.89
CA GLY A 240 40.60 0.79 11.97
C GLY A 240 39.59 0.33 10.91
N SER A 241 38.50 1.04 10.73
CA SER A 241 37.61 0.80 9.59
C SER A 241 38.29 1.09 8.26
N ASN A 242 37.85 0.47 7.18
CA ASN A 242 38.34 0.73 5.83
C ASN A 242 37.24 0.48 4.78
N GLY A 243 37.17 1.38 3.82
CA GLY A 243 36.49 1.24 2.56
C GLY A 243 37.39 1.85 1.51
N VAL A 244 37.78 1.12 0.47
CA VAL A 244 38.70 1.63 -0.59
C VAL A 244 38.28 3.03 -1.00
N GLY A 245 36.99 3.22 -1.29
CA GLY A 245 36.32 4.51 -1.36
C GLY A 245 35.03 4.44 -0.55
N PHE A 246 34.75 5.42 0.28
CA PHE A 246 33.56 5.43 1.09
C PHE A 246 33.02 6.84 1.36
N THR A 247 31.73 6.90 1.65
CA THR A 247 31.07 8.13 2.10
C THR A 247 30.58 7.96 3.55
N SER A 248 30.82 8.99 4.36
CA SER A 248 30.21 9.12 5.67
C SER A 248 29.45 10.43 5.80
N PHE A 249 28.32 10.37 6.45
CA PHE A 249 27.50 11.51 6.84
C PHE A 249 26.72 11.15 8.09
N VAL A 250 26.03 12.11 8.69
CA VAL A 250 25.29 11.89 9.93
C VAL A 250 23.96 12.57 9.83
N ASN A 251 22.90 11.86 10.18
CA ASN A 251 21.54 12.40 10.18
C ASN A 251 20.74 11.91 11.39
N ASN A 252 19.48 12.31 11.48
CA ASN A 252 18.61 11.93 12.60
C ASN A 252 17.66 10.77 12.28
N ARG A 253 17.75 10.12 11.11
CA ARG A 253 16.83 9.06 10.70
C ARG A 253 17.48 7.85 10.02
N GLY A 254 18.78 7.91 9.73
CA GLY A 254 19.47 6.89 8.97
C GLY A 254 18.90 6.75 7.58
N PHE A 255 18.38 5.57 7.28
CA PHE A 255 17.63 5.30 6.07
C PHE A 255 16.13 5.30 6.37
N VAL A 256 15.33 5.71 5.37
CA VAL A 256 13.87 5.85 5.50
C VAL A 256 13.14 5.07 4.42
N ASP A 257 11.91 4.66 4.72
CA ASP A 257 10.98 4.05 3.79
C ASP A 257 10.35 5.11 2.85
N ASN A 258 9.47 4.66 1.95
CA ASN A 258 8.76 5.53 1.00
C ASN A 258 7.78 6.53 1.67
N ARG A 259 7.51 6.38 2.96
CA ARG A 259 6.70 7.26 3.78
C ARG A 259 7.55 8.20 4.65
N ASN A 260 8.87 8.17 4.48
CA ASN A 260 9.87 8.90 5.25
C ASN A 260 9.95 8.50 6.75
N TYR A 261 9.65 7.25 7.11
CA TYR A 261 9.91 6.71 8.44
C TYR A 261 11.25 5.98 8.46
N SER A 262 12.02 6.14 9.56
CA SER A 262 13.27 5.40 9.78
C SER A 262 13.02 3.91 9.73
N ILE A 263 13.84 3.18 8.97
CA ILE A 263 13.76 1.73 8.90
C ILE A 263 14.57 1.04 9.99
N TYR A 264 15.45 1.78 10.68
CA TYR A 264 16.38 1.25 11.71
C TYR A 264 17.12 -0.02 11.25
N ALA A 265 17.65 0.05 10.05
CA ALA A 265 18.40 -1.06 9.45
C ALA A 265 19.36 -0.56 8.37
N SER A 266 20.42 -1.32 8.16
CA SER A 266 21.34 -1.14 7.05
C SER A 266 20.69 -1.51 5.71
N LEU A 267 21.23 -0.99 4.58
CA LEU A 267 20.78 -1.32 3.24
C LEU A 267 21.73 -2.26 2.53
N ASN A 268 21.20 -3.26 1.85
CA ASN A 268 21.95 -4.26 1.10
C ASN A 268 22.50 -3.76 -0.25
N ASN A 269 22.70 -2.47 -0.40
CA ASN A 269 23.31 -1.87 -1.58
C ASN A 269 23.87 -0.46 -1.27
N SER A 270 24.76 0.04 -2.14
CA SER A 270 25.35 1.38 -2.10
C SER A 270 25.05 2.19 -3.36
N VAL A 271 24.20 1.69 -4.28
CA VAL A 271 23.88 2.38 -5.53
C VAL A 271 23.35 3.78 -5.25
N ALA A 272 23.99 4.79 -5.81
CA ALA A 272 23.72 6.20 -5.52
C ALA A 272 22.24 6.58 -5.58
N ALA A 273 21.51 6.15 -6.60
CA ALA A 273 20.08 6.44 -6.73
C ALA A 273 19.26 5.85 -5.58
N ASN A 274 19.57 4.64 -5.13
CA ASN A 274 18.86 3.97 -4.03
C ASN A 274 19.18 4.65 -2.70
N VAL A 275 20.44 4.97 -2.44
CA VAL A 275 20.87 5.68 -1.24
C VAL A 275 20.23 7.06 -1.16
N GLN A 276 20.25 7.85 -2.26
CA GLN A 276 19.62 9.16 -2.33
C GLN A 276 18.09 9.10 -2.16
N ALA A 277 17.46 8.03 -2.64
CA ALA A 277 16.04 7.80 -2.41
C ALA A 277 15.71 7.48 -0.94
N ALA A 278 16.61 6.77 -0.25
CA ALA A 278 16.40 6.23 1.10
C ALA A 278 16.92 7.11 2.24
N THR A 279 17.51 8.28 1.99
CA THR A 279 18.03 9.14 3.06
C THR A 279 17.93 10.62 2.74
N GLN A 280 18.13 11.49 3.76
CA GLN A 280 18.27 12.93 3.56
C GLN A 280 19.57 13.21 2.77
N ASP A 281 19.46 13.94 1.68
CA ASP A 281 20.64 14.37 0.92
C ASP A 281 21.43 15.42 1.74
N PRO A 282 22.67 15.14 2.14
CA PRO A 282 23.46 16.04 2.99
C PRO A 282 23.91 17.32 2.28
N ARG A 283 23.73 17.41 0.96
CA ARG A 283 24.14 18.57 0.15
C ARG A 283 23.09 19.66 0.09
N ILE A 284 21.86 19.38 0.50
CA ILE A 284 20.72 20.31 0.47
C ILE A 284 20.17 20.58 1.86
N ALA A 285 19.23 21.51 1.96
CA ALA A 285 18.55 21.83 3.21
C ALA A 285 17.80 20.62 3.80
N ASP A 286 17.65 20.62 5.13
CA ASP A 286 16.83 19.65 5.85
C ASP A 286 15.44 19.53 5.23
N GLY A 287 14.92 18.32 5.13
CA GLY A 287 13.66 18.03 4.46
C GLY A 287 12.85 16.94 5.16
N SER A 288 11.85 16.44 4.45
CA SER A 288 10.94 15.39 4.98
C SER A 288 11.65 14.08 5.31
N LYS A 289 12.79 13.80 4.66
CA LYS A 289 13.58 12.59 4.93
C LYS A 289 14.48 12.71 6.17
N GLY A 290 14.64 13.89 6.72
CA GLY A 290 15.42 14.08 7.95
C GLY A 290 16.25 15.37 7.99
N ILE A 291 17.14 15.39 8.97
CA ILE A 291 18.05 16.49 9.30
C ILE A 291 19.47 15.98 9.16
N THR A 292 20.29 16.68 8.38
CA THR A 292 21.73 16.40 8.30
C THR A 292 22.46 17.06 9.47
N HIS A 293 23.14 16.27 10.28
CA HIS A 293 23.98 16.76 11.36
C HIS A 293 25.37 17.18 10.86
N LYS A 294 26.07 17.99 11.65
CA LYS A 294 27.31 18.65 11.25
C LYS A 294 28.52 17.90 11.80
N MET A 295 29.42 17.51 10.93
CA MET A 295 30.68 16.84 11.28
C MET A 295 31.82 17.86 11.39
N PHE A 296 32.34 18.07 12.59
CA PHE A 296 33.42 18.99 12.92
C PHE A 296 34.76 18.24 13.04
N TYR A 297 35.86 18.95 12.79
CA TYR A 297 37.23 18.45 12.96
C TYR A 297 37.73 18.61 14.38
N ALA A 298 37.16 19.54 15.13
CA ALA A 298 37.43 19.78 16.53
C ALA A 298 36.11 19.87 17.31
N LEU A 299 36.17 19.88 18.65
CA LEU A 299 34.97 20.12 19.44
C LEU A 299 34.31 21.45 19.05
N PRO A 300 32.99 21.47 18.79
CA PRO A 300 32.29 22.67 18.38
C PRO A 300 32.54 23.84 19.33
N ALA A 301 32.89 25.00 18.77
CA ALA A 301 33.24 26.19 19.55
C ALA A 301 32.08 26.64 20.45
N SER A 302 32.40 27.06 21.69
CA SER A 302 31.39 27.49 22.65
C SER A 302 30.67 28.78 22.21
N ASP A 303 31.28 29.58 21.34
CA ASP A 303 30.78 30.85 20.84
C ASP A 303 30.05 30.77 19.49
N LEU A 304 29.73 29.55 18.99
CA LEU A 304 28.85 29.37 17.86
C LEU A 304 27.46 29.94 18.21
N PRO A 305 26.81 30.69 17.29
CA PRO A 305 25.44 31.14 17.50
C PRO A 305 24.46 29.97 17.38
N THR A 306 23.22 30.17 17.79
CA THR A 306 22.16 29.17 17.63
C THR A 306 21.86 28.89 16.16
N GLU A 307 21.97 29.94 15.32
CA GLU A 307 21.79 29.86 13.87
C GLU A 307 22.58 30.96 13.19
N ALA A 308 22.90 30.79 11.92
CA ALA A 308 23.53 31.81 11.11
C ALA A 308 23.08 31.70 9.64
N ALA A 309 23.07 32.82 8.96
CA ALA A 309 22.88 32.91 7.53
C ALA A 309 24.18 32.64 6.76
N GLY A 310 24.09 32.22 5.50
CA GLY A 310 25.24 32.10 4.63
C GLY A 310 25.07 31.17 3.46
N ALA A 311 26.17 30.70 2.95
CA ALA A 311 26.26 29.82 1.78
C ALA A 311 26.03 28.34 2.11
N ALA A 312 25.60 28.00 3.33
CA ALA A 312 25.25 26.66 3.73
C ALA A 312 23.90 26.24 3.12
N PRO A 313 23.64 24.95 2.96
CA PRO A 313 22.31 24.48 2.56
C PRO A 313 21.21 25.05 3.46
N GLY A 314 20.15 25.57 2.82
CA GLY A 314 19.01 26.14 3.54
C GLY A 314 19.12 27.62 3.89
N GLY A 315 20.20 28.30 3.50
CA GLY A 315 20.41 29.74 3.76
C GLY A 315 20.67 30.03 5.24
N ILE A 316 19.65 30.25 6.03
CA ILE A 316 19.76 30.31 7.51
C ILE A 316 19.71 28.88 8.04
N THR A 317 20.75 28.45 8.73
CA THR A 317 20.82 27.13 9.31
C THR A 317 21.24 27.16 10.78
N TRP A 318 20.82 26.14 11.51
CA TRP A 318 21.23 25.94 12.90
C TRP A 318 22.73 25.66 13.01
N LEU A 319 23.41 26.20 14.04
CA LEU A 319 24.81 25.91 14.36
C LEU A 319 25.00 25.32 15.75
N LYS A 320 24.21 25.76 16.71
CA LYS A 320 24.27 25.25 18.07
C LYS A 320 22.94 25.49 18.75
N LYS A 321 22.35 24.47 19.31
CA LYS A 321 21.13 24.59 20.11
C LYS A 321 21.36 24.06 21.50
N MET A 322 20.57 24.54 22.46
CA MET A 322 20.59 23.95 23.79
C MET A 322 19.94 22.60 23.76
N ARG A 323 20.54 21.65 24.45
CA ARG A 323 20.00 20.31 24.66
C ARG A 323 18.72 20.39 25.46
N VAL A 324 17.61 19.92 24.87
CA VAL A 324 16.28 19.92 25.49
C VAL A 324 15.73 18.51 25.41
N ALA A 325 15.28 17.96 26.54
CA ALA A 325 14.66 16.63 26.58
C ALA A 325 13.33 16.64 25.80
N PRO A 326 13.06 15.60 25.01
CA PRO A 326 11.80 15.50 24.27
C PRO A 326 10.61 15.26 25.21
N LYS A 327 9.42 15.72 24.80
CA LYS A 327 8.18 15.62 25.56
C LYS A 327 7.09 14.94 24.76
N VAL A 328 6.32 14.10 25.44
CA VAL A 328 5.10 13.46 24.94
C VAL A 328 3.89 14.06 25.64
N THR A 329 2.82 14.30 24.91
CA THR A 329 1.52 14.69 25.43
C THR A 329 0.40 13.90 24.72
N GLU A 330 -0.82 13.97 25.23
CA GLU A 330 -2.05 13.52 24.57
C GLU A 330 -2.03 12.05 24.12
N ILE A 331 -1.57 11.14 24.98
CA ILE A 331 -1.58 9.72 24.66
C ILE A 331 -3.02 9.20 24.65
N SER A 332 -3.42 8.46 23.62
CA SER A 332 -4.69 7.78 23.51
C SER A 332 -4.58 6.49 22.67
N VAL A 333 -5.59 5.61 22.80
CA VAL A 333 -5.71 4.39 22.00
C VAL A 333 -7.01 4.44 21.21
N LYS A 334 -6.96 4.15 19.92
CA LYS A 334 -8.14 4.04 19.04
C LYS A 334 -7.98 2.79 18.18
N GLY A 335 -9.09 2.16 17.81
CA GLY A 335 -9.09 1.11 16.81
C GLY A 335 -8.62 1.64 15.44
N VAL A 336 -8.25 0.76 14.55
CA VAL A 336 -7.79 1.15 13.20
C VAL A 336 -8.90 1.83 12.40
N GLU A 337 -10.17 1.54 12.71
CA GLU A 337 -11.36 2.11 12.09
C GLU A 337 -11.89 3.35 12.85
N GLY A 338 -11.18 3.77 13.92
CA GLY A 338 -11.37 5.06 14.59
C GLY A 338 -12.13 5.03 15.91
N THR A 339 -12.60 3.90 16.40
CA THR A 339 -13.33 3.80 17.67
C THR A 339 -12.39 4.02 18.85
N ALA A 340 -12.69 5.01 19.68
CA ALA A 340 -11.88 5.32 20.85
C ALA A 340 -11.93 4.21 21.90
N GLY A 341 -10.77 3.76 22.37
CA GLY A 341 -10.64 2.70 23.38
C GLY A 341 -11.10 1.31 22.93
N GLN A 342 -11.40 1.07 21.67
CA GLN A 342 -11.81 -0.23 21.15
C GLN A 342 -10.86 -0.68 20.05
N ILE A 343 -10.51 -1.97 20.04
CA ILE A 343 -9.68 -2.60 19.01
C ILE A 343 -10.32 -3.89 18.51
N SER A 344 -10.01 -4.27 17.28
CA SER A 344 -10.45 -5.53 16.68
C SER A 344 -9.25 -6.45 16.41
N SER A 345 -9.49 -7.55 15.70
CA SER A 345 -8.41 -8.42 15.18
C SER A 345 -7.47 -7.70 14.20
N LYS A 346 -7.87 -6.56 13.67
CA LYS A 346 -7.02 -5.68 12.87
C LYS A 346 -6.00 -4.90 13.71
N GLY A 347 -6.21 -4.83 15.03
CA GLY A 347 -5.42 -4.04 15.95
C GLY A 347 -5.99 -2.65 16.22
N GLY A 348 -5.11 -1.74 16.59
CA GLY A 348 -5.44 -0.36 16.91
C GLY A 348 -4.25 0.56 16.70
N ASN A 349 -4.40 1.81 17.12
CA ASN A 349 -3.36 2.80 17.07
C ASN A 349 -3.15 3.42 18.44
N VAL A 350 -1.90 3.52 18.86
CA VAL A 350 -1.48 4.41 19.95
C VAL A 350 -1.21 5.77 19.33
N ILE A 351 -1.91 6.77 19.78
CA ILE A 351 -1.81 8.15 19.27
C ILE A 351 -1.17 9.00 20.37
N PHE A 352 -0.15 9.76 20.03
CA PHE A 352 0.50 10.69 20.95
C PHE A 352 1.05 11.91 20.21
N THR A 353 1.21 13.01 20.91
CA THR A 353 1.84 14.24 20.39
C THR A 353 3.27 14.31 20.88
N ALA A 354 4.22 14.46 19.96
CA ALA A 354 5.64 14.68 20.23
C ALA A 354 6.04 16.13 19.94
N ASP A 355 6.85 16.72 20.82
CA ASP A 355 7.34 18.10 20.63
C ASP A 355 8.47 18.22 19.58
N ARG A 356 8.98 17.08 19.11
CA ARG A 356 10.01 16.97 18.07
C ARG A 356 10.04 15.58 17.43
N ALA A 357 10.67 15.50 16.28
CA ALA A 357 10.94 14.21 15.64
C ALA A 357 12.06 13.44 16.37
N GLY A 358 11.97 12.12 16.39
CA GLY A 358 12.99 11.23 16.98
C GLY A 358 12.45 9.82 17.21
N GLY A 359 13.27 8.93 17.71
CA GLY A 359 12.85 7.57 18.08
C GLY A 359 11.88 7.56 19.25
N PHE A 360 11.05 6.51 19.32
CA PHE A 360 10.16 6.26 20.45
C PHE A 360 10.17 4.79 20.88
N GLU A 361 9.81 4.56 22.11
CA GLU A 361 9.43 3.25 22.64
C GLU A 361 8.06 3.36 23.30
N ILE A 362 7.10 2.52 22.86
CA ILE A 362 5.79 2.37 23.48
C ILE A 362 5.76 1.04 24.20
N GLN A 363 5.33 1.04 25.44
CA GLN A 363 5.06 -0.15 26.24
C GLN A 363 3.56 -0.21 26.53
N ILE A 364 2.93 -1.35 26.23
CA ILE A 364 1.53 -1.62 26.53
C ILE A 364 1.50 -2.80 27.50
N LYS A 365 1.00 -2.55 28.70
CA LYS A 365 1.01 -3.50 29.80
C LYS A 365 -0.39 -3.65 30.38
N SER A 366 -0.85 -4.89 30.64
CA SER A 366 -2.07 -5.13 31.37
C SER A 366 -1.91 -4.78 32.86
N THR A 367 -2.94 -4.18 33.45
CA THR A 367 -3.02 -3.87 34.86
C THR A 367 -4.02 -4.74 35.59
N ASP A 368 -4.80 -5.57 34.88
CA ASP A 368 -5.78 -6.50 35.46
C ASP A 368 -5.12 -7.86 35.77
N PRO A 369 -5.09 -8.31 37.04
CA PRO A 369 -4.58 -9.64 37.41
C PRO A 369 -5.32 -10.79 36.74
N GLY A 370 -6.60 -10.61 36.39
CA GLY A 370 -7.43 -11.62 35.73
C GLY A 370 -7.26 -11.68 34.22
N LYS A 371 -6.66 -10.64 33.60
CA LYS A 371 -6.46 -10.52 32.17
C LYS A 371 -5.03 -10.11 31.84
N THR A 372 -4.05 -10.66 32.55
CA THR A 372 -2.63 -10.36 32.33
C THR A 372 -2.15 -10.85 30.98
N PHE A 373 -1.29 -10.07 30.35
CA PHE A 373 -0.55 -10.45 29.17
C PHE A 373 0.88 -9.90 29.23
N PRO A 374 1.87 -10.55 28.55
CA PRO A 374 3.23 -10.04 28.42
C PRO A 374 3.25 -8.65 27.78
N THR A 375 4.04 -7.74 28.36
CA THR A 375 4.17 -6.37 27.87
C THR A 375 4.52 -6.34 26.38
N ARG A 376 3.71 -5.63 25.59
CA ARG A 376 4.02 -5.34 24.20
C ARG A 376 4.93 -4.12 24.13
N ILE A 377 6.04 -4.24 23.38
CA ILE A 377 6.96 -3.15 23.12
C ILE A 377 6.91 -2.85 21.61
N ILE A 378 6.72 -1.57 21.28
CA ILE A 378 6.73 -1.05 19.91
C ILE A 378 7.77 0.06 19.85
N LYS A 379 8.71 -0.04 18.91
CA LYS A 379 9.76 0.96 18.67
C LYS A 379 9.62 1.50 17.25
N GLY A 380 10.03 2.73 17.04
CA GLY A 380 9.97 3.38 15.74
C GLY A 380 10.42 4.83 15.81
N SER A 381 10.17 5.60 14.76
CA SER A 381 10.39 7.04 14.71
C SER A 381 9.09 7.81 14.75
N SER A 382 9.12 8.96 15.42
CA SER A 382 8.02 9.92 15.50
C SER A 382 8.37 11.21 14.75
N ASN A 383 7.34 11.89 14.28
CA ASN A 383 7.45 13.27 13.80
C ASN A 383 7.11 14.25 14.92
N GLU A 384 7.46 15.51 14.74
CA GLU A 384 6.90 16.59 15.55
C GLU A 384 5.40 16.69 15.30
N GLY A 385 4.59 16.86 16.37
CA GLY A 385 3.14 16.84 16.31
C GLY A 385 2.52 15.48 16.61
N GLU A 386 1.31 15.24 16.11
CA GLU A 386 0.56 14.00 16.32
C GLU A 386 1.21 12.83 15.58
N ASN A 387 1.39 11.73 16.30
CA ASN A 387 1.87 10.45 15.79
C ASN A 387 0.82 9.38 16.01
N LYS A 388 0.56 8.57 14.98
CA LYS A 388 -0.38 7.47 14.97
C LYS A 388 0.39 6.17 14.73
N ILE A 389 0.62 5.42 15.80
CA ILE A 389 1.47 4.22 15.76
C ILE A 389 0.61 2.97 15.84
N PHE A 390 0.72 2.16 14.82
CA PHE A 390 -0.03 0.91 14.73
C PHE A 390 0.39 -0.09 15.80
N TRP A 391 -0.61 -0.68 16.45
CA TRP A 391 -0.51 -1.82 17.34
C TRP A 391 -1.38 -2.96 16.81
N ASP A 392 -0.79 -4.12 16.57
CA ASP A 392 -1.45 -5.29 15.99
C ASP A 392 -2.46 -5.99 16.93
N GLY A 393 -2.78 -5.40 18.08
CA GLY A 393 -3.68 -5.98 19.07
C GLY A 393 -3.14 -7.23 19.76
N LYS A 394 -1.80 -7.43 19.69
CA LYS A 394 -1.12 -8.58 20.28
C LYS A 394 -0.24 -8.20 21.47
N ASP A 395 -0.02 -9.17 22.32
CA ASP A 395 0.88 -9.08 23.46
C ASP A 395 2.37 -9.20 23.05
N GLY A 396 3.27 -9.17 24.02
CA GLY A 396 4.71 -9.29 23.81
C GLY A 396 5.18 -10.66 23.30
N LYS A 397 4.32 -11.69 23.28
CA LYS A 397 4.56 -13.01 22.72
C LYS A 397 3.86 -13.25 21.38
N GLY A 398 3.13 -12.24 20.89
CA GLY A 398 2.38 -12.33 19.62
C GLY A 398 1.00 -12.95 19.74
N ASN A 399 0.47 -13.18 20.95
CA ASN A 399 -0.88 -13.65 21.15
C ASN A 399 -1.87 -12.48 21.14
N PRO A 400 -3.10 -12.65 20.65
CA PRO A 400 -4.14 -11.63 20.77
C PRO A 400 -4.39 -11.20 22.21
N VAL A 401 -4.64 -9.91 22.41
CA VAL A 401 -5.07 -9.38 23.72
C VAL A 401 -6.41 -10.04 24.13
N PRO A 402 -6.63 -10.33 25.43
CA PRO A 402 -7.86 -10.96 25.92
C PRO A 402 -9.12 -10.20 25.54
N GLN A 403 -10.19 -10.95 25.26
CA GLN A 403 -11.51 -10.42 24.90
C GLN A 403 -12.18 -9.65 26.05
N GLY A 404 -13.05 -8.71 25.68
CA GLY A 404 -13.80 -7.84 26.59
C GLY A 404 -12.99 -6.60 27.00
N THR A 405 -13.40 -5.97 28.10
CA THR A 405 -12.66 -4.79 28.62
C THR A 405 -11.38 -5.23 29.32
N VAL A 406 -10.26 -4.70 28.89
CA VAL A 406 -8.92 -4.99 29.43
C VAL A 406 -8.27 -3.67 29.89
N PRO A 407 -8.14 -3.45 31.21
CA PRO A 407 -7.38 -2.31 31.74
C PRO A 407 -5.90 -2.44 31.37
N ILE A 408 -5.32 -1.36 30.86
CA ILE A 408 -3.93 -1.29 30.44
C ILE A 408 -3.25 -0.01 30.91
N GLU A 409 -1.93 -0.05 30.97
CA GLU A 409 -1.06 1.13 30.98
C GLU A 409 -0.35 1.25 29.65
N VAL A 410 -0.41 2.45 29.05
CA VAL A 410 0.36 2.79 27.88
C VAL A 410 1.43 3.79 28.28
N THR A 411 2.70 3.39 28.13
CA THR A 411 3.87 4.21 28.41
C THR A 411 4.53 4.56 27.07
N VAL A 412 4.72 5.85 26.82
CA VAL A 412 5.47 6.35 25.66
C VAL A 412 6.73 7.04 26.15
N THR A 413 7.87 6.62 25.63
CA THR A 413 9.19 7.21 25.90
C THR A 413 9.76 7.68 24.57
N LEU A 414 9.99 8.98 24.41
CA LEU A 414 10.71 9.50 23.26
C LEU A 414 12.21 9.32 23.46
N GLN A 415 12.89 9.09 22.37
CA GLN A 415 14.33 9.09 22.32
C GLN A 415 14.79 10.49 21.91
N GLY A 416 15.63 11.12 22.73
CA GLY A 416 16.23 12.40 22.41
C GLY A 416 17.60 12.24 21.78
N GLY A 417 17.98 13.22 20.97
CA GLY A 417 19.32 13.22 20.36
C GLY A 417 19.60 11.99 19.52
N GLU A 418 18.58 11.40 18.89
CA GLU A 418 18.76 10.29 17.96
C GLU A 418 19.66 10.74 16.81
N VAL A 419 20.66 9.93 16.56
CA VAL A 419 21.66 10.18 15.53
C VAL A 419 22.09 8.86 14.90
N HIS A 420 22.10 8.88 13.59
CA HIS A 420 22.53 7.77 12.74
C HIS A 420 23.84 8.13 12.05
N PHE A 421 24.68 7.16 11.89
CA PHE A 421 25.99 7.25 11.27
C PHE A 421 26.07 6.31 10.07
N PRO A 422 25.47 6.68 8.93
CA PRO A 422 25.57 5.87 7.72
C PRO A 422 26.97 5.90 7.13
N TYR A 423 27.46 4.73 6.76
CA TYR A 423 28.69 4.52 6.02
C TYR A 423 28.36 3.79 4.71
N ILE A 424 28.67 4.43 3.60
CA ILE A 424 28.39 3.88 2.28
C ILE A 424 29.69 3.27 1.77
N ASP A 425 29.63 1.98 1.40
CA ASP A 425 30.75 1.22 0.83
C ASP A 425 31.98 1.12 1.74
N MET A 426 31.78 1.05 3.04
CA MET A 426 32.83 0.76 3.99
C MET A 426 32.93 -0.77 4.14
N GLU A 427 33.89 -1.38 3.46
CA GLU A 427 34.01 -2.83 3.31
C GLU A 427 34.26 -3.53 4.64
N ILE A 428 35.08 -2.94 5.49
CA ILE A 428 35.46 -3.56 6.76
C ILE A 428 35.41 -2.56 7.93
N ASN A 429 34.98 -3.05 9.08
CA ASN A 429 34.95 -2.35 10.36
C ASN A 429 35.16 -3.36 11.50
N PRO A 430 36.33 -4.05 11.52
CA PRO A 430 36.52 -5.22 12.39
C PRO A 430 36.68 -4.89 13.87
N ALA A 431 37.07 -3.66 14.21
CA ALA A 431 37.16 -3.18 15.59
C ALA A 431 35.91 -2.46 16.06
N GLY A 432 35.00 -2.11 15.13
CA GLY A 432 33.82 -1.30 15.37
C GLY A 432 34.16 0.20 15.44
N ILE A 433 33.40 1.03 14.78
CA ILE A 433 33.49 2.49 14.93
C ILE A 433 33.09 2.87 16.35
N VAL A 434 33.89 3.71 17.00
CA VAL A 434 33.60 4.17 18.35
C VAL A 434 32.82 5.47 18.29
N ILE A 435 31.63 5.47 18.89
CA ILE A 435 30.70 6.60 18.96
C ILE A 435 30.45 6.91 20.43
N GLU A 436 30.80 8.13 20.84
CA GLU A 436 30.77 8.55 22.23
C GLU A 436 30.02 9.86 22.38
N LEU A 437 28.92 9.87 23.14
CA LEU A 437 28.17 11.05 23.50
C LEU A 437 28.87 11.82 24.63
N TYR A 438 29.12 13.10 24.44
CA TYR A 438 29.59 13.99 25.49
C TYR A 438 28.49 14.42 26.44
N LYS A 439 28.84 14.66 27.72
CA LYS A 439 28.02 15.40 28.66
C LYS A 439 27.75 16.82 28.14
N THR A 440 26.70 17.45 28.64
CA THR A 440 26.28 18.79 28.19
C THR A 440 27.37 19.85 28.36
N ASP A 441 28.20 19.74 29.40
CA ASP A 441 29.33 20.62 29.70
C ASP A 441 30.64 20.22 28.98
N LEU A 442 30.62 19.19 28.15
CA LEU A 442 31.74 18.60 27.43
C LEU A 442 32.86 18.09 28.34
N SER A 443 32.62 17.94 29.66
CA SER A 443 33.62 17.50 30.64
C SER A 443 34.02 16.01 30.55
N GLY A 444 33.27 15.21 29.79
CA GLY A 444 33.54 13.78 29.65
C GLY A 444 32.45 13.06 28.83
N ILE A 445 32.60 11.78 28.72
CA ILE A 445 31.65 10.92 27.98
C ILE A 445 30.44 10.59 28.88
N GLU A 446 29.24 10.71 28.34
CA GLU A 446 27.98 10.37 28.98
C GLU A 446 27.55 8.93 28.62
N SER A 447 27.70 8.57 27.33
CA SER A 447 27.29 7.27 26.80
C SER A 447 28.12 6.91 25.57
N ASP A 448 28.32 5.62 25.37
CA ASP A 448 28.92 5.06 24.17
C ASP A 448 28.07 3.90 23.61
N ILE A 449 26.81 3.86 23.98
CA ILE A 449 25.87 2.81 23.58
C ILE A 449 25.41 3.04 22.15
N VAL A 450 25.50 2.00 21.33
CA VAL A 450 25.11 1.99 19.92
C VAL A 450 24.18 0.84 19.61
N TYR A 451 23.44 1.01 18.51
CA TYR A 451 22.46 0.07 18.01
C TYR A 451 22.65 -0.14 16.50
N TRP A 452 22.25 -1.29 15.99
CA TRP A 452 22.25 -1.60 14.55
C TRP A 452 21.32 -2.75 14.23
N ASP A 453 20.92 -2.87 12.96
CA ASP A 453 20.23 -4.02 12.39
C ASP A 453 20.71 -4.25 10.95
N ASP A 454 21.47 -5.32 10.75
CA ASP A 454 22.00 -5.73 9.47
C ASP A 454 21.26 -6.94 8.89
N THR A 455 20.10 -7.30 9.45
CA THR A 455 19.30 -8.43 8.94
C THR A 455 18.92 -8.30 7.46
N PRO A 456 18.71 -7.11 6.87
CA PRO A 456 18.48 -6.97 5.45
C PRO A 456 19.72 -7.15 4.58
N VAL A 457 20.93 -7.10 5.17
CA VAL A 457 22.19 -7.18 4.43
C VAL A 457 22.55 -8.64 4.21
N THR A 458 22.74 -9.00 2.96
CA THR A 458 23.07 -10.38 2.54
C THR A 458 24.46 -10.43 1.92
N GLY A 459 25.06 -11.58 1.96
CA GLY A 459 26.43 -11.81 1.47
C GLY A 459 27.45 -11.80 2.58
N GLY A 460 28.75 -11.74 2.22
CA GLY A 460 29.87 -11.88 3.16
C GLY A 460 30.19 -13.34 3.51
N LYS A 461 31.36 -13.56 4.06
CA LYS A 461 31.85 -14.90 4.50
C LYS A 461 31.62 -15.07 6.00
N ALA A 462 31.63 -16.30 6.46
CA ALA A 462 31.66 -16.61 7.90
C ALA A 462 32.80 -15.85 8.59
N GLY A 463 32.51 -15.11 9.64
CA GLY A 463 33.47 -14.26 10.35
C GLY A 463 33.53 -12.80 9.87
N GLU A 464 32.94 -12.46 8.70
CA GLU A 464 32.79 -11.09 8.20
C GLU A 464 31.44 -10.49 8.59
N ILE A 465 30.42 -11.33 8.77
CA ILE A 465 29.07 -10.95 9.15
C ILE A 465 29.08 -10.45 10.60
N PRO A 466 28.35 -9.38 10.90
CA PRO A 466 28.20 -8.88 12.26
C PRO A 466 27.71 -9.96 13.23
N ASN A 467 28.29 -9.97 14.43
CA ASN A 467 27.82 -10.85 15.50
C ASN A 467 27.74 -10.08 16.83
N PRO A 468 26.52 -9.73 17.28
CA PRO A 468 25.23 -10.11 16.68
C PRO A 468 24.93 -9.34 15.39
N VAL A 469 24.17 -9.96 14.47
CA VAL A 469 23.69 -9.31 13.23
C VAL A 469 22.76 -8.13 13.53
N THR A 470 22.05 -8.21 14.66
CA THR A 470 21.18 -7.13 15.14
C THR A 470 21.44 -6.85 16.61
N ASN A 471 21.47 -5.58 16.97
CA ASN A 471 21.63 -5.13 18.34
C ASN A 471 20.62 -4.02 18.64
N LEU A 472 19.44 -4.39 19.09
CA LEU A 472 18.36 -3.47 19.48
C LEU A 472 18.31 -3.23 21.00
N THR A 473 19.21 -3.84 21.77
CA THR A 473 19.28 -3.69 23.23
C THR A 473 20.33 -2.67 23.68
N GLY A 474 21.28 -2.35 22.80
CA GLY A 474 22.39 -1.43 23.05
C GLY A 474 23.67 -2.12 23.54
N LEU A 475 24.76 -1.86 22.86
CA LEU A 475 26.10 -2.31 23.24
C LEU A 475 27.07 -1.13 23.30
N SER A 476 28.09 -1.20 24.17
CA SER A 476 29.14 -0.20 24.24
C SER A 476 30.02 -0.24 22.98
N SER A 477 30.12 0.88 22.28
CA SER A 477 30.96 1.01 21.09
C SER A 477 32.46 0.90 21.41
N ASN A 478 32.87 1.20 22.63
CA ASN A 478 34.27 1.05 23.07
C ASN A 478 34.67 -0.41 23.26
N THR A 479 33.75 -1.30 23.58
CA THR A 479 34.06 -2.72 23.90
C THR A 479 33.46 -3.71 22.90
N ASN A 480 32.20 -3.49 22.49
CA ASN A 480 31.42 -4.37 21.62
C ASN A 480 30.66 -3.55 20.58
N GLY A 481 31.38 -2.65 19.87
CA GLY A 481 30.79 -1.82 18.84
C GLY A 481 30.30 -2.63 17.62
N HIS A 482 29.64 -1.93 16.71
CA HIS A 482 29.16 -2.48 15.47
C HIS A 482 30.32 -2.89 14.57
N LYS A 483 30.56 -4.18 14.39
CA LYS A 483 31.71 -4.75 13.68
C LYS A 483 31.25 -5.53 12.47
N TRP A 484 31.92 -5.34 11.34
CA TRP A 484 31.74 -6.17 10.13
C TRP A 484 33.00 -6.23 9.32
N GLY A 485 33.10 -7.27 8.49
CA GLY A 485 34.30 -7.54 7.69
C GLY A 485 35.51 -7.94 8.50
N THR A 486 36.53 -8.38 7.81
CA THR A 486 37.82 -8.79 8.39
C THR A 486 38.95 -8.24 7.56
N TYR A 487 40.08 -7.99 8.20
CA TYR A 487 41.31 -7.72 7.47
C TYR A 487 41.76 -9.00 6.71
N SER A 488 41.48 -9.03 5.42
CA SER A 488 41.88 -10.13 4.54
C SER A 488 42.75 -9.60 3.41
N THR A 489 43.88 -10.25 3.19
CA THR A 489 44.76 -9.96 2.05
C THR A 489 44.34 -10.72 0.79
N THR A 490 43.37 -11.62 0.88
CA THR A 490 42.88 -12.43 -0.24
C THR A 490 41.36 -12.38 -0.35
N ASP A 491 40.87 -12.33 -1.56
CA ASP A 491 39.44 -12.35 -1.90
C ASP A 491 38.79 -13.74 -1.81
N GLY A 492 39.50 -14.74 -1.27
CA GLY A 492 39.02 -16.12 -1.22
C GLY A 492 39.17 -16.88 -2.53
N SER A 493 39.52 -16.23 -3.63
CA SER A 493 39.93 -16.84 -4.90
C SER A 493 41.48 -16.99 -4.96
N GLY A 494 42.18 -16.53 -3.94
CA GLY A 494 43.65 -16.50 -3.90
C GLY A 494 44.27 -15.22 -4.45
N ASN A 495 43.46 -14.27 -4.95
CA ASN A 495 43.96 -12.99 -5.37
C ASN A 495 44.12 -12.04 -4.18
N SER A 496 45.17 -11.19 -4.22
CA SER A 496 45.32 -10.10 -3.25
C SER A 496 44.13 -9.14 -3.41
N GLY A 497 43.14 -9.27 -2.51
CA GLY A 497 41.83 -8.71 -2.70
C GLY A 497 41.76 -7.23 -2.45
N THR A 498 40.92 -6.62 -3.20
CA THR A 498 40.42 -5.23 -3.07
C THR A 498 39.18 -5.17 -2.22
N GLY A 499 38.90 -6.09 -1.32
CA GLY A 499 37.73 -6.09 -0.47
C GLY A 499 36.42 -6.46 -1.16
N SER A 500 36.45 -6.87 -2.42
CA SER A 500 35.25 -7.21 -3.21
C SER A 500 34.32 -8.25 -2.58
N TYR A 501 34.76 -8.90 -1.51
CA TYR A 501 34.02 -9.94 -0.81
C TYR A 501 33.80 -9.65 0.67
N SER A 502 34.14 -8.44 1.13
CA SER A 502 33.88 -8.06 2.50
C SER A 502 32.40 -7.73 2.72
N PHE A 503 31.89 -7.99 3.91
CA PHE A 503 30.47 -7.84 4.24
C PHE A 503 29.90 -6.45 3.90
N GLY A 504 30.65 -5.40 4.16
CA GLY A 504 30.24 -4.01 3.90
C GLY A 504 30.48 -3.52 2.46
N ASN A 505 31.10 -4.34 1.57
CA ASN A 505 31.36 -3.95 0.20
C ASN A 505 30.05 -3.78 -0.58
N GLU A 506 29.91 -2.63 -1.27
CA GLU A 506 28.70 -2.23 -1.98
C GLU A 506 27.44 -2.21 -1.09
N LYS A 507 27.59 -1.91 0.21
CA LYS A 507 26.53 -1.83 1.19
C LYS A 507 26.47 -0.44 1.81
N SER A 508 25.34 -0.15 2.44
CA SER A 508 25.11 1.06 3.22
C SER A 508 24.82 0.67 4.67
N MET A 509 25.85 0.71 5.50
CA MET A 509 25.80 0.27 6.89
C MET A 509 25.30 1.43 7.77
N ASP A 510 24.38 1.15 8.68
CA ASP A 510 23.86 2.14 9.64
C ASP A 510 24.13 1.74 11.08
N THR A 511 24.67 2.69 11.83
CA THR A 511 24.82 2.58 13.27
C THR A 511 24.15 3.77 13.91
N TRP A 512 23.29 3.58 14.89
CA TRP A 512 22.62 4.70 15.55
C TRP A 512 22.78 4.68 17.07
N THR A 513 22.51 5.82 17.66
CA THR A 513 22.43 5.99 19.11
C THR A 513 21.37 7.04 19.46
N PHE A 514 20.94 7.01 20.71
CA PHE A 514 19.96 7.96 21.24
C PHE A 514 20.07 8.06 22.76
N VAL A 515 19.43 9.07 23.31
CA VAL A 515 19.25 9.26 24.75
C VAL A 515 17.80 9.04 25.11
N LYS A 516 17.52 8.17 26.08
CA LYS A 516 16.14 7.95 26.55
C LYS A 516 15.61 9.23 27.22
N GLY A 517 14.48 9.72 26.74
CA GLY A 517 13.71 10.80 27.33
C GLY A 517 12.91 10.34 28.55
N SER A 518 12.13 11.26 29.13
CA SER A 518 11.23 10.93 30.21
C SER A 518 10.05 10.12 29.69
N ALA A 519 9.70 9.05 30.42
CA ALA A 519 8.53 8.25 30.11
C ALA A 519 7.25 8.96 30.56
N VAL A 520 6.21 8.95 29.73
CA VAL A 520 4.85 9.37 30.07
C VAL A 520 3.95 8.15 30.03
N THR A 521 3.28 7.88 31.14
CA THR A 521 2.39 6.73 31.30
C THR A 521 0.96 7.20 31.53
N ILE A 522 0.00 6.62 30.82
CA ILE A 522 -1.42 6.80 31.07
C ILE A 522 -2.07 5.45 31.43
N PRO A 523 -2.89 5.37 32.49
CA PRO A 523 -3.82 4.28 32.67
C PRO A 523 -5.00 4.46 31.69
N THR A 524 -5.41 3.40 31.02
CA THR A 524 -6.58 3.37 30.14
C THR A 524 -7.16 1.97 30.06
N SER A 525 -8.13 1.73 29.21
CA SER A 525 -8.60 0.39 28.90
C SER A 525 -8.83 0.24 27.42
N VAL A 526 -8.67 -0.97 26.93
CA VAL A 526 -9.09 -1.33 25.58
C VAL A 526 -10.22 -2.33 25.65
N ILE A 527 -11.18 -2.19 24.74
CA ILE A 527 -12.32 -3.10 24.58
C ILE A 527 -12.05 -3.93 23.33
N VAL A 528 -12.07 -5.25 23.46
CA VAL A 528 -11.88 -6.20 22.36
C VAL A 528 -13.19 -6.96 22.18
N LEU A 529 -13.93 -6.61 21.13
CA LEU A 529 -15.21 -7.22 20.80
C LEU A 529 -15.10 -8.17 19.61
N LYS A 530 -15.82 -9.29 19.73
CA LYS A 530 -15.95 -10.31 18.69
C LYS A 530 -17.41 -10.65 18.49
N ALA A 531 -17.94 -10.42 17.30
CA ALA A 531 -19.29 -10.77 16.89
C ALA A 531 -19.23 -11.55 15.59
N ASP A 532 -20.04 -12.59 15.46
CA ASP A 532 -20.15 -13.42 14.25
C ASP A 532 -21.53 -13.15 13.66
N LEU A 533 -21.55 -12.30 12.62
CA LEU A 533 -22.76 -11.84 11.98
C LEU A 533 -23.07 -12.67 10.74
N ALA A 534 -24.31 -13.12 10.61
CA ALA A 534 -24.72 -13.97 9.50
C ALA A 534 -26.03 -13.53 8.88
N VAL A 535 -26.16 -13.70 7.57
CA VAL A 535 -27.46 -13.77 6.88
C VAL A 535 -27.89 -15.24 6.90
N THR A 536 -28.77 -15.61 7.83
CA THR A 536 -29.16 -17.01 8.03
C THR A 536 -30.17 -17.47 6.98
N SER A 537 -31.04 -16.59 6.49
CA SER A 537 -32.03 -16.89 5.47
C SER A 537 -32.22 -15.72 4.49
N LEU A 538 -32.43 -16.06 3.22
CA LEU A 538 -32.90 -15.17 2.15
C LEU A 538 -33.82 -15.98 1.25
N THR A 539 -35.11 -15.63 1.25
CA THR A 539 -36.15 -16.30 0.46
C THR A 539 -37.01 -15.29 -0.26
N ALA A 540 -37.67 -15.71 -1.31
CA ALA A 540 -38.69 -14.96 -2.01
C ALA A 540 -39.95 -15.84 -2.19
N ASP A 541 -41.13 -15.22 -2.15
CA ASP A 541 -42.38 -15.90 -2.44
C ASP A 541 -42.48 -16.36 -3.92
N LYS A 542 -41.77 -15.67 -4.81
CA LYS A 542 -41.63 -16.03 -6.23
C LYS A 542 -40.20 -15.89 -6.68
N ILE A 543 -39.64 -16.91 -7.31
CA ILE A 543 -38.32 -16.89 -7.93
C ILE A 543 -38.36 -16.72 -9.44
N ASN A 544 -39.53 -16.97 -10.05
CA ASN A 544 -39.81 -16.75 -11.46
C ASN A 544 -40.93 -15.73 -11.56
N THR A 545 -40.67 -14.60 -12.19
CA THR A 545 -41.55 -13.45 -12.21
C THR A 545 -41.75 -12.92 -13.64
N VAL A 546 -42.79 -12.15 -13.83
CA VAL A 546 -43.01 -11.33 -15.05
C VAL A 546 -43.08 -9.87 -14.66
N PRO A 547 -42.91 -8.92 -15.61
CA PRO A 547 -43.06 -7.50 -15.34
C PRO A 547 -44.40 -7.19 -14.65
N GLY A 548 -44.35 -6.38 -13.59
CA GLY A 548 -45.50 -6.03 -12.77
C GLY A 548 -45.78 -6.98 -11.61
N ASP A 549 -45.13 -8.12 -11.50
CA ASP A 549 -45.27 -9.01 -10.35
C ASP A 549 -44.77 -8.33 -9.06
N LEU A 550 -45.57 -8.38 -8.02
CA LEU A 550 -45.14 -8.05 -6.65
C LEU A 550 -44.44 -9.28 -6.07
N VAL A 551 -43.21 -9.06 -5.59
CA VAL A 551 -42.38 -10.09 -4.96
C VAL A 551 -42.11 -9.71 -3.49
N THR A 552 -42.26 -10.67 -2.59
CA THR A 552 -41.98 -10.51 -1.17
C THR A 552 -40.73 -11.30 -0.80
N PHE A 553 -39.72 -10.59 -0.37
CA PHE A 553 -38.48 -11.18 0.14
C PHE A 553 -38.52 -11.25 1.66
N THR A 554 -38.04 -12.35 2.21
CA THR A 554 -37.82 -12.50 3.66
C THR A 554 -36.33 -12.73 3.90
N VAL A 555 -35.74 -11.86 4.71
CA VAL A 555 -34.32 -11.91 5.07
C VAL A 555 -34.19 -12.02 6.58
N THR A 556 -33.41 -13.00 7.04
CA THR A 556 -33.09 -13.18 8.44
C THR A 556 -31.61 -12.96 8.68
N VAL A 557 -31.26 -12.08 9.62
CA VAL A 557 -29.89 -11.81 10.05
C VAL A 557 -29.71 -12.16 11.52
N LYS A 558 -28.52 -12.63 11.89
CA LYS A 558 -28.23 -13.13 13.23
C LYS A 558 -26.84 -12.71 13.68
N ASN A 559 -26.66 -12.50 14.96
CA ASN A 559 -25.37 -12.44 15.61
C ASN A 559 -25.14 -13.74 16.40
N ASN A 560 -24.21 -14.58 15.98
CA ASN A 560 -23.85 -15.82 16.69
C ASN A 560 -22.96 -15.56 17.91
N GLY A 561 -22.56 -14.30 18.14
CA GLY A 561 -21.83 -13.89 19.32
C GLY A 561 -20.30 -14.04 19.21
N PRO A 562 -19.57 -14.03 20.33
CA PRO A 562 -20.05 -13.96 21.72
C PRO A 562 -20.44 -12.56 22.22
N ASP A 563 -20.04 -11.48 21.56
CA ASP A 563 -20.36 -10.11 22.00
C ASP A 563 -21.50 -9.51 21.18
N ALA A 564 -22.10 -8.45 21.70
CA ALA A 564 -23.10 -7.67 20.95
C ALA A 564 -22.45 -6.88 19.80
N ALA A 565 -23.13 -6.84 18.67
CA ALA A 565 -22.75 -6.03 17.52
C ALA A 565 -23.66 -4.80 17.42
N ASN A 566 -23.29 -3.73 18.08
CA ASN A 566 -24.05 -2.49 18.11
C ASN A 566 -23.63 -1.58 16.96
N GLY A 567 -24.58 -1.21 16.10
CA GLY A 567 -24.28 -0.42 14.90
C GLY A 567 -23.97 -1.25 13.64
N SER A 568 -24.37 -2.54 13.62
CA SER A 568 -24.26 -3.38 12.43
C SER A 568 -25.10 -2.82 11.29
N LYS A 569 -24.61 -2.84 10.06
CA LYS A 569 -25.29 -2.32 8.89
C LYS A 569 -25.88 -3.46 8.05
N PHE A 570 -27.19 -3.49 7.98
CA PHE A 570 -27.94 -4.35 7.07
C PHE A 570 -28.03 -3.67 5.69
N VAL A 571 -27.82 -4.43 4.61
CA VAL A 571 -28.01 -3.97 3.24
C VAL A 571 -28.71 -5.07 2.45
N PHE A 572 -29.75 -4.67 1.72
CA PHE A 572 -30.48 -5.55 0.80
C PHE A 572 -30.50 -4.92 -0.58
N THR A 573 -29.88 -5.58 -1.55
CA THR A 573 -29.80 -5.13 -2.94
C THR A 573 -30.85 -5.83 -3.77
N LEU A 574 -31.78 -5.07 -4.31
CA LEU A 574 -32.79 -5.58 -5.21
C LEU A 574 -32.19 -5.99 -6.56
N PRO A 575 -32.78 -6.96 -7.25
CA PRO A 575 -32.34 -7.32 -8.60
C PRO A 575 -32.46 -6.12 -9.56
N ALA A 576 -31.60 -6.07 -10.55
CA ALA A 576 -31.69 -5.05 -11.60
C ALA A 576 -33.06 -5.10 -12.28
N GLY A 577 -33.68 -3.94 -12.45
CA GLY A 577 -35.01 -3.80 -13.03
C GLY A 577 -36.18 -3.94 -12.04
N PHE A 578 -35.92 -4.26 -10.78
CA PHE A 578 -36.96 -4.21 -9.74
C PHE A 578 -37.04 -2.81 -9.14
N THR A 579 -38.26 -2.46 -8.71
CA THR A 579 -38.52 -1.21 -7.97
C THR A 579 -38.95 -1.53 -6.55
N GLY A 580 -38.27 -0.96 -5.56
CA GLY A 580 -38.58 -1.18 -4.15
C GLY A 580 -39.89 -0.50 -3.75
N ASN A 581 -40.78 -1.23 -3.08
CA ASN A 581 -42.09 -0.72 -2.61
C ASN A 581 -42.05 -0.49 -1.09
N SER A 582 -41.62 -1.45 -0.30
CA SER A 582 -41.57 -1.32 1.16
C SER A 582 -40.52 -2.26 1.77
N ALA A 583 -40.05 -1.91 2.95
CA ALA A 583 -39.27 -2.78 3.79
C ALA A 583 -39.71 -2.64 5.25
N VAL A 584 -40.03 -3.74 5.88
CA VAL A 584 -40.52 -3.79 7.27
C VAL A 584 -39.54 -4.58 8.12
N PHE A 585 -39.12 -3.98 9.21
CA PHE A 585 -38.35 -4.65 10.24
C PHE A 585 -39.31 -5.43 11.14
N ASN A 586 -39.24 -6.75 11.10
CA ASN A 586 -39.96 -7.66 12.00
C ASN A 586 -39.00 -8.04 13.12
N GLY A 587 -38.74 -7.09 14.04
CA GLY A 587 -37.88 -7.31 15.19
C GLY A 587 -38.51 -8.31 16.13
N ASN A 588 -37.68 -9.16 16.68
CA ASN A 588 -38.05 -9.92 17.89
C ASN A 588 -37.71 -9.08 19.12
N THR A 589 -37.86 -9.68 20.34
CA THR A 589 -37.62 -8.99 21.62
C THR A 589 -36.14 -8.68 21.89
N CYS A 590 -35.20 -9.12 21.05
CA CYS A 590 -33.76 -9.04 21.34
C CYS A 590 -33.01 -7.98 20.55
N GLY A 591 -33.35 -7.73 19.29
CA GLY A 591 -32.65 -6.78 18.42
C GLY A 591 -33.39 -5.46 18.30
N THR A 592 -32.65 -4.37 18.09
CA THR A 592 -33.23 -3.05 17.88
C THR A 592 -32.68 -2.42 16.61
N GLN A 593 -33.56 -1.82 15.82
CA GLN A 593 -33.19 -1.00 14.69
C GLN A 593 -32.88 0.42 15.18
N THR A 594 -31.68 0.92 14.89
CA THR A 594 -31.22 2.25 15.32
C THR A 594 -31.45 3.32 14.27
N THR A 595 -31.51 2.95 12.99
CA THR A 595 -31.96 3.81 11.90
C THR A 595 -33.12 3.14 11.16
N ALA A 596 -34.13 3.91 10.79
CA ALA A 596 -35.21 3.38 9.95
C ALA A 596 -34.63 2.84 8.64
N VAL A 597 -35.31 1.81 8.08
CA VAL A 597 -34.94 1.30 6.75
C VAL A 597 -35.11 2.41 5.74
N SER A 598 -34.04 2.71 5.01
CA SER A 598 -34.01 3.67 3.91
C SER A 598 -33.83 2.95 2.59
N TYR A 599 -34.51 3.45 1.55
CA TYR A 599 -34.35 2.97 0.18
C TYR A 599 -33.58 3.99 -0.65
N ASP A 600 -32.49 3.54 -1.24
CA ASP A 600 -31.71 4.30 -2.22
C ASP A 600 -32.07 3.80 -3.63
N SER A 601 -32.79 4.62 -4.39
CA SER A 601 -33.20 4.28 -5.74
C SER A 601 -32.07 4.29 -6.77
N SER A 602 -30.96 4.97 -6.49
CA SER A 602 -29.79 5.02 -7.39
C SER A 602 -28.98 3.74 -7.34
N GLU A 603 -28.85 3.17 -6.16
CA GLU A 603 -28.16 1.89 -5.92
C GLU A 603 -29.12 0.70 -5.88
N ASN A 604 -30.42 0.96 -5.91
CA ASN A 604 -31.49 -0.03 -5.77
C ASN A 604 -31.38 -0.88 -4.50
N THR A 605 -31.06 -0.21 -3.37
CA THR A 605 -30.79 -0.88 -2.10
C THR A 605 -31.65 -0.38 -0.96
N TYR A 606 -32.03 -1.30 -0.07
CA TYR A 606 -32.54 -0.98 1.26
C TYR A 606 -31.40 -1.10 2.27
N SER A 607 -31.28 -0.17 3.19
CA SER A 607 -30.30 -0.24 4.27
C SER A 607 -30.86 0.21 5.62
N ALA A 608 -30.32 -0.37 6.70
CA ALA A 608 -30.63 -0.01 8.07
C ALA A 608 -29.46 -0.29 9.00
N THR A 609 -29.40 0.38 10.14
CA THR A 609 -28.43 0.11 11.19
C THR A 609 -29.15 -0.55 12.37
N LEU A 610 -28.55 -1.58 12.96
CA LEU A 610 -29.14 -2.37 14.06
C LEU A 610 -28.14 -2.63 15.17
N ASN A 611 -28.68 -2.86 16.37
CA ASN A 611 -27.98 -3.44 17.49
C ASN A 611 -28.42 -4.89 17.64
N LEU A 612 -27.48 -5.82 17.50
CA LEU A 612 -27.71 -7.25 17.62
C LEU A 612 -26.95 -7.82 18.82
N PRO A 613 -27.62 -8.06 19.96
CA PRO A 613 -27.06 -8.81 21.06
C PRO A 613 -26.59 -10.22 20.66
N ASN A 614 -25.73 -10.83 21.47
CA ASN A 614 -25.32 -12.21 21.28
C ASN A 614 -26.53 -13.16 21.17
N GLY A 615 -26.53 -14.01 20.12
CA GLY A 615 -27.59 -14.99 19.87
C GLY A 615 -28.85 -14.38 19.23
N CYS A 616 -28.91 -13.06 19.07
CA CYS A 616 -30.11 -12.39 18.56
C CYS A 616 -30.27 -12.60 17.05
N GLU A 617 -31.50 -12.88 16.64
CA GLU A 617 -31.92 -13.05 15.25
C GLU A 617 -33.10 -12.13 14.96
N VAL A 618 -33.06 -11.42 13.85
CA VAL A 618 -34.11 -10.48 13.38
C VAL A 618 -34.44 -10.71 11.91
N THR A 619 -35.65 -10.38 11.50
CA THR A 619 -36.14 -10.61 10.14
C THR A 619 -36.62 -9.31 9.50
N TYR A 620 -36.34 -9.17 8.21
CA TYR A 620 -36.89 -8.13 7.33
C TYR A 620 -37.83 -8.75 6.32
N THR A 621 -38.96 -8.10 6.10
CA THR A 621 -39.88 -8.37 4.97
C THR A 621 -39.80 -7.20 4.00
N ILE A 622 -39.40 -7.48 2.76
CA ILE A 622 -39.13 -6.47 1.74
C ILE A 622 -40.04 -6.78 0.52
N THR A 623 -40.76 -5.80 0.05
CA THR A 623 -41.57 -5.97 -1.17
C THR A 623 -41.00 -5.12 -2.29
N ALA A 624 -41.03 -5.69 -3.50
CA ALA A 624 -40.60 -5.00 -4.70
C ALA A 624 -41.41 -5.46 -5.91
N THR A 625 -41.56 -4.60 -6.89
CA THR A 625 -42.22 -4.88 -8.16
C THR A 625 -41.18 -5.23 -9.22
N ALA A 626 -41.36 -6.37 -9.88
CA ALA A 626 -40.51 -6.80 -10.97
C ALA A 626 -40.74 -5.91 -12.21
N GLY A 627 -39.68 -5.38 -12.77
CA GLY A 627 -39.67 -4.66 -14.03
C GLY A 627 -39.33 -5.54 -15.21
N ALA A 628 -39.05 -4.92 -16.36
CA ALA A 628 -38.67 -5.65 -17.56
C ALA A 628 -37.34 -6.44 -17.39
N PRO A 629 -37.23 -7.61 -18.03
CA PRO A 629 -36.04 -8.48 -17.84
C PRO A 629 -34.74 -7.92 -18.44
N GLY A 630 -34.77 -6.93 -19.32
CA GLY A 630 -33.60 -6.40 -20.00
C GLY A 630 -32.97 -7.42 -20.95
N ALA A 631 -31.63 -7.42 -21.04
CA ALA A 631 -30.90 -8.33 -21.94
C ALA A 631 -30.79 -9.78 -21.42
N SER A 632 -31.03 -10.04 -20.16
CA SER A 632 -31.03 -11.37 -19.54
C SER A 632 -32.21 -11.51 -18.61
N SER A 633 -32.76 -12.69 -18.51
CA SER A 633 -33.81 -13.00 -17.52
C SER A 633 -33.23 -13.33 -16.14
N ALA A 634 -32.00 -13.80 -16.07
CA ALA A 634 -31.36 -14.12 -14.80
C ALA A 634 -31.13 -12.86 -13.95
N ARG A 635 -31.46 -12.97 -12.68
CA ARG A 635 -31.35 -11.88 -11.69
C ARG A 635 -30.79 -12.47 -10.42
N GLU A 636 -30.09 -11.62 -9.68
CA GLU A 636 -29.63 -11.95 -8.35
C GLU A 636 -30.14 -10.89 -7.38
N VAL A 637 -30.69 -11.31 -6.26
CA VAL A 637 -30.96 -10.49 -5.10
C VAL A 637 -29.94 -10.83 -4.02
N LYS A 638 -29.47 -9.84 -3.33
CA LYS A 638 -28.42 -9.99 -2.32
C LYS A 638 -28.83 -9.36 -1.01
N ALA A 639 -28.55 -10.07 0.08
CA ALA A 639 -28.65 -9.54 1.42
C ALA A 639 -27.31 -9.64 2.10
N SER A 640 -26.94 -8.63 2.85
CA SER A 640 -25.71 -8.61 3.60
C SER A 640 -25.84 -7.94 4.97
N ILE A 641 -24.97 -8.33 5.90
CA ILE A 641 -24.82 -7.72 7.22
C ILE A 641 -23.36 -7.40 7.48
N LEU A 642 -23.07 -6.13 7.79
CA LEU A 642 -21.72 -5.64 8.02
C LEU A 642 -21.52 -5.39 9.52
N ARG A 643 -20.38 -5.80 10.04
CA ARG A 643 -19.94 -5.54 11.40
C ARG A 643 -19.80 -4.03 11.71
N PRO A 644 -19.87 -3.62 12.97
CA PRO A 644 -19.50 -2.27 13.38
C PRO A 644 -17.99 -2.03 13.26
N ASN A 645 -17.59 -0.75 13.29
CA ASN A 645 -16.20 -0.36 13.38
C ASN A 645 -15.50 -1.01 14.59
N ASP A 646 -14.28 -1.48 14.36
CA ASP A 646 -13.40 -2.05 15.39
C ASP A 646 -14.04 -3.22 16.20
N VAL A 647 -14.98 -3.94 15.60
CA VAL A 647 -15.50 -5.23 16.07
C VAL A 647 -14.96 -6.32 15.16
N THR A 648 -14.49 -7.42 15.72
CA THR A 648 -14.04 -8.57 14.93
C THR A 648 -15.21 -9.45 14.56
N ASP A 649 -15.41 -9.69 13.28
CA ASP A 649 -16.22 -10.78 12.73
C ASP A 649 -15.27 -11.84 12.18
N PRO A 650 -15.29 -13.09 12.66
CA PRO A 650 -14.26 -14.08 12.36
C PRO A 650 -14.08 -14.42 10.90
N ASP A 651 -15.15 -14.36 10.12
CA ASP A 651 -15.19 -14.72 8.70
C ASP A 651 -15.46 -13.53 7.77
N ALA A 652 -15.65 -12.34 8.33
CA ALA A 652 -15.92 -11.10 7.61
C ALA A 652 -15.20 -9.88 8.21
N THR A 653 -13.91 -10.03 8.53
CA THR A 653 -13.05 -8.91 8.89
C THR A 653 -11.86 -8.88 7.94
N ASN A 654 -11.72 -7.79 7.18
CA ASN A 654 -10.57 -7.55 6.34
C ASN A 654 -9.28 -7.58 7.17
N SER A 655 -8.29 -8.37 6.76
CA SER A 655 -7.03 -8.53 7.50
C SER A 655 -6.07 -7.35 7.32
N ASP A 656 -6.29 -6.48 6.33
CA ASP A 656 -5.46 -5.29 6.12
C ASP A 656 -5.77 -4.23 7.18
N PRO A 657 -4.83 -3.93 8.10
CA PRO A 657 -5.05 -2.91 9.12
C PRO A 657 -5.15 -1.49 8.56
N SER A 658 -4.67 -1.25 7.35
CA SER A 658 -4.73 0.06 6.71
C SER A 658 -6.07 0.34 6.02
N ALA A 659 -6.86 -0.71 5.73
CA ALA A 659 -8.15 -0.57 5.09
C ALA A 659 -9.20 -0.06 6.08
N SER A 660 -9.98 0.94 5.67
CA SER A 660 -11.20 1.34 6.39
C SER A 660 -12.26 0.23 6.33
N LEU A 661 -13.28 0.31 7.19
CA LEU A 661 -14.42 -0.58 7.10
C LEU A 661 -15.09 -0.42 5.72
N GLY A 662 -15.13 -1.49 4.97
CA GLY A 662 -15.69 -1.57 3.63
C GLY A 662 -17.16 -2.01 3.62
N THR A 663 -17.58 -2.61 2.51
CA THR A 663 -18.86 -3.34 2.43
C THR A 663 -18.66 -4.77 2.95
N ALA A 664 -19.76 -5.48 3.21
CA ALA A 664 -19.69 -6.89 3.63
C ALA A 664 -18.93 -7.74 2.61
N GLU A 665 -19.10 -7.49 1.31
CA GLU A 665 -18.39 -8.18 0.23
C GLU A 665 -16.87 -7.95 0.30
N GLN A 666 -16.45 -6.71 0.56
CA GLN A 666 -15.02 -6.38 0.69
C GLN A 666 -14.41 -7.00 1.94
N GLU A 667 -15.13 -6.96 3.06
CA GLU A 667 -14.70 -7.58 4.32
C GLU A 667 -14.56 -9.11 4.16
N CYS A 668 -15.54 -9.76 3.51
CA CYS A 668 -15.50 -11.18 3.20
C CYS A 668 -14.37 -11.56 2.24
N ALA A 669 -14.24 -10.83 1.15
CA ALA A 669 -13.24 -11.10 0.10
C ALA A 669 -11.80 -10.96 0.61
N ASN A 670 -11.57 -10.06 1.54
CA ASN A 670 -10.25 -9.76 2.10
C ASN A 670 -10.00 -10.44 3.47
N ASN A 671 -10.86 -11.36 3.88
CA ASN A 671 -10.66 -12.17 5.09
C ASN A 671 -9.73 -13.35 4.82
N VAL A 672 -8.47 -13.23 5.20
CA VAL A 672 -7.42 -14.26 4.97
C VAL A 672 -7.55 -15.47 5.91
N LYS A 673 -8.39 -15.42 6.93
CA LYS A 673 -8.54 -16.54 7.88
C LYS A 673 -9.35 -17.73 7.36
N GLY A 674 -9.90 -17.64 6.12
CA GLY A 674 -10.38 -18.79 5.37
C GLY A 674 -11.68 -19.40 5.87
N GLY A 675 -12.47 -18.70 6.67
CA GLY A 675 -13.85 -19.06 6.95
C GLY A 675 -14.74 -18.81 5.73
N VAL A 676 -15.72 -19.65 5.48
CA VAL A 676 -16.78 -19.38 4.49
C VAL A 676 -17.60 -18.23 5.05
N CYS A 677 -17.50 -17.05 4.44
CA CYS A 677 -18.23 -15.86 4.87
C CYS A 677 -19.75 -16.12 4.83
N ASN A 678 -20.40 -15.92 5.96
CA ASN A 678 -21.85 -16.12 6.12
C ASN A 678 -22.61 -14.77 6.19
N ASN A 679 -21.93 -13.65 6.10
CA ASN A 679 -22.50 -12.30 6.15
C ASN A 679 -23.29 -11.94 4.90
N ILE A 680 -23.21 -12.73 3.85
CA ILE A 680 -23.82 -12.46 2.57
C ILE A 680 -24.61 -13.69 2.12
N LYS A 681 -25.82 -13.44 1.61
CA LYS A 681 -26.60 -14.42 0.88
C LYS A 681 -27.06 -13.86 -0.44
N VAL A 682 -27.00 -14.71 -1.45
CA VAL A 682 -27.50 -14.41 -2.81
C VAL A 682 -28.61 -15.40 -3.13
N LEU A 683 -29.70 -14.88 -3.69
CA LEU A 683 -30.81 -15.68 -4.22
C LEU A 683 -30.93 -15.43 -5.71
N ALA A 684 -30.82 -16.49 -6.50
CA ALA A 684 -31.03 -16.41 -7.94
C ALA A 684 -32.52 -16.38 -8.27
N MET A 685 -32.90 -15.49 -9.17
CA MET A 685 -34.25 -15.30 -9.65
C MET A 685 -34.28 -15.21 -11.17
N ASN A 686 -35.47 -15.30 -11.76
CA ASN A 686 -35.65 -15.05 -13.18
C ASN A 686 -36.82 -14.09 -13.41
N VAL A 687 -36.62 -13.15 -14.31
CA VAL A 687 -37.70 -12.29 -14.83
C VAL A 687 -37.90 -12.68 -16.30
N PHE A 688 -39.05 -13.21 -16.60
CA PHE A 688 -39.44 -13.59 -17.96
C PHE A 688 -40.33 -12.53 -18.57
N CYS A 689 -40.33 -12.41 -19.89
CA CYS A 689 -41.27 -11.55 -20.59
C CYS A 689 -42.70 -12.04 -20.44
N GLU A 690 -42.88 -13.33 -20.45
CA GLU A 690 -44.17 -14.01 -20.34
C GLU A 690 -43.91 -15.43 -19.79
N ILE A 691 -44.78 -15.89 -18.92
CA ILE A 691 -44.89 -17.29 -18.51
C ILE A 691 -46.20 -17.83 -19.05
N SER A 692 -46.14 -18.66 -20.06
CA SER A 692 -47.30 -19.32 -20.63
C SER A 692 -47.51 -20.70 -19.98
N SER A 693 -48.76 -21.14 -19.84
CA SER A 693 -49.05 -22.49 -19.37
C SER A 693 -50.05 -23.20 -20.31
N ARG A 694 -49.80 -24.49 -20.54
CA ARG A 694 -50.71 -25.34 -21.29
C ARG A 694 -51.04 -26.58 -20.47
N ASN A 695 -52.30 -26.87 -20.30
CA ASN A 695 -52.75 -28.10 -19.65
C ASN A 695 -52.50 -29.28 -20.57
N VAL A 696 -52.06 -30.35 -19.99
CA VAL A 696 -51.80 -31.64 -20.64
C VAL A 696 -52.68 -32.68 -19.95
N ASP A 697 -53.58 -33.30 -20.68
CA ASP A 697 -54.37 -34.43 -20.26
C ASP A 697 -54.00 -35.64 -21.16
N VAL A 698 -53.40 -36.66 -20.57
CA VAL A 698 -53.11 -37.92 -21.30
C VAL A 698 -54.04 -38.98 -20.77
N ALA A 699 -54.99 -39.40 -21.65
CA ALA A 699 -55.89 -40.52 -21.34
C ALA A 699 -55.25 -41.84 -21.79
N ASP A 700 -55.83 -42.96 -21.36
CA ASP A 700 -55.42 -44.31 -21.69
C ASP A 700 -54.86 -44.47 -23.11
N ASN A 701 -53.61 -44.94 -23.20
CA ASN A 701 -52.89 -45.29 -24.45
C ASN A 701 -52.78 -44.15 -25.49
N ASN A 702 -53.01 -42.89 -25.13
CA ASN A 702 -52.87 -41.75 -26.02
C ASN A 702 -51.45 -41.18 -25.91
N LEU A 703 -50.85 -41.00 -27.06
CA LEU A 703 -49.60 -40.29 -27.26
C LEU A 703 -49.89 -38.82 -27.44
N ALA A 704 -49.43 -38.00 -26.51
CA ALA A 704 -49.56 -36.53 -26.66
C ALA A 704 -48.20 -35.93 -26.96
N GLU A 705 -48.14 -35.17 -28.07
CA GLU A 705 -46.97 -34.41 -28.48
C GLU A 705 -47.27 -32.92 -28.39
N TYR A 706 -46.37 -32.17 -27.71
CA TYR A 706 -46.52 -30.73 -27.49
C TYR A 706 -45.31 -30.02 -28.06
N ALA A 707 -45.55 -29.09 -29.00
CA ALA A 707 -44.57 -28.12 -29.45
C ALA A 707 -44.48 -26.98 -28.42
N LEU A 708 -43.33 -26.76 -27.88
CA LEU A 708 -43.06 -25.61 -27.04
C LEU A 708 -42.56 -24.44 -27.90
N PRO A 709 -42.91 -23.18 -27.56
CA PRO A 709 -42.33 -22.02 -28.24
C PRO A 709 -40.80 -22.02 -28.06
N PRO A 710 -40.08 -21.53 -29.05
CA PRO A 710 -38.62 -21.36 -28.90
C PRO A 710 -38.33 -20.47 -27.71
N THR A 711 -37.35 -20.87 -26.91
CA THR A 711 -36.90 -20.06 -25.78
C THR A 711 -35.40 -20.14 -25.63
N ASP A 712 -34.76 -19.02 -25.35
CA ASP A 712 -33.31 -18.94 -25.14
C ASP A 712 -32.89 -19.38 -23.73
N LEU A 713 -33.84 -19.71 -22.83
CA LEU A 713 -33.51 -19.99 -21.44
C LEU A 713 -34.05 -21.33 -20.90
N GLY A 714 -34.64 -22.10 -21.69
CA GLY A 714 -35.11 -23.42 -21.27
C GLY A 714 -36.58 -23.43 -20.88
N TYR A 715 -36.99 -24.50 -20.26
CA TYR A 715 -38.38 -24.81 -19.98
C TYR A 715 -38.54 -25.23 -18.53
N GLN A 716 -39.73 -24.90 -17.98
CA GLN A 716 -40.19 -25.42 -16.71
C GLN A 716 -41.60 -26.00 -16.92
N PHE A 717 -41.83 -27.20 -16.49
CA PHE A 717 -43.18 -27.76 -16.45
C PHE A 717 -43.39 -28.60 -15.23
N ASP A 718 -44.61 -28.59 -14.72
CA ASP A 718 -45.02 -29.38 -13.58
C ASP A 718 -45.94 -30.51 -14.10
N ILE A 719 -45.60 -31.72 -13.71
CA ILE A 719 -46.46 -32.88 -13.92
C ILE A 719 -47.17 -33.10 -12.60
N ARG A 720 -48.48 -33.05 -12.61
CA ARG A 720 -49.35 -33.09 -11.43
C ARG A 720 -50.28 -34.30 -11.50
N GLU A 721 -50.79 -34.69 -10.34
CA GLU A 721 -51.82 -35.78 -10.22
C GLU A 721 -51.30 -37.13 -10.78
N LEU A 722 -50.07 -37.47 -10.43
CA LEU A 722 -49.43 -38.71 -10.92
C LEU A 722 -50.00 -39.88 -10.17
N ASP A 723 -50.76 -40.69 -10.89
CA ASP A 723 -51.36 -41.95 -10.35
C ASP A 723 -50.58 -43.18 -10.82
N ASN A 724 -49.76 -43.07 -11.90
CA ASN A 724 -49.07 -44.20 -12.50
C ASN A 724 -47.73 -43.78 -13.14
N SER A 725 -46.97 -44.77 -13.58
CA SER A 725 -45.75 -44.58 -14.34
C SER A 725 -45.96 -43.80 -15.66
N PHE A 726 -45.10 -42.91 -15.95
CA PHE A 726 -45.12 -42.15 -17.20
C PHE A 726 -43.73 -42.12 -17.88
N ASN A 727 -43.76 -41.93 -19.18
CA ASN A 727 -42.58 -41.72 -19.99
C ASN A 727 -42.62 -40.31 -20.55
N LEU A 728 -41.65 -39.50 -20.15
CA LEU A 728 -41.45 -38.14 -20.66
C LEU A 728 -40.29 -38.18 -21.65
N GLN A 729 -40.55 -37.74 -22.87
CA GLN A 729 -39.52 -37.63 -23.91
C GLN A 729 -39.38 -36.17 -24.32
N ILE A 730 -38.15 -35.67 -24.25
CA ILE A 730 -37.82 -34.28 -24.67
C ILE A 730 -36.74 -34.40 -25.75
N ASN A 731 -37.07 -34.15 -27.01
CA ASN A 731 -36.15 -34.24 -28.16
C ASN A 731 -35.33 -35.52 -28.21
N GLY A 732 -35.98 -36.65 -27.95
CA GLY A 732 -35.30 -37.93 -27.93
C GLY A 732 -34.76 -38.39 -26.57
N ALA A 733 -34.51 -37.49 -25.62
CA ALA A 733 -34.17 -37.87 -24.26
C ALA A 733 -35.44 -38.39 -23.54
N LYS A 734 -35.37 -39.57 -23.00
CA LYS A 734 -36.48 -40.20 -22.26
C LYS A 734 -36.26 -40.11 -20.77
N ILE A 735 -37.20 -39.53 -20.06
CA ILE A 735 -37.28 -39.59 -18.61
C ILE A 735 -38.38 -40.58 -18.26
N LEU A 736 -37.98 -41.73 -17.74
CA LEU A 736 -38.87 -42.78 -17.38
C LEU A 736 -39.09 -42.80 -15.88
N ALA A 737 -40.29 -42.49 -15.42
CA ALA A 737 -40.67 -42.70 -14.03
C ALA A 737 -41.32 -44.08 -13.92
N ARG A 738 -40.67 -45.00 -13.26
CA ARG A 738 -41.22 -46.36 -13.02
C ARG A 738 -41.85 -46.38 -11.62
N ASP A 739 -43.00 -47.06 -11.58
CA ASP A 739 -43.69 -47.42 -10.32
C ASP A 739 -43.87 -46.31 -9.29
N ILE A 740 -44.47 -45.21 -9.75
CA ILE A 740 -45.00 -44.21 -8.83
C ILE A 740 -46.28 -44.78 -8.16
N GLN A 741 -46.22 -46.04 -7.67
CA GLN A 741 -47.30 -46.62 -6.91
C GLN A 741 -47.13 -46.35 -5.43
N PHE A 742 -48.14 -45.76 -4.84
CA PHE A 742 -48.15 -45.34 -3.43
C PHE A 742 -48.21 -46.48 -2.41
N GLN A 743 -48.18 -47.73 -2.85
CA GLN A 743 -48.35 -48.89 -1.97
C GLN A 743 -47.49 -50.14 -2.28
N SER A 744 -46.51 -50.11 -3.16
CA SER A 744 -45.69 -51.28 -3.42
C SER A 744 -44.37 -51.25 -2.68
N SER A 745 -43.90 -52.44 -2.34
CA SER A 745 -42.60 -52.68 -1.70
C SER A 745 -41.42 -52.53 -2.64
N GLU A 746 -41.64 -52.10 -3.86
CA GLU A 746 -40.59 -51.87 -4.85
C GLU A 746 -40.11 -50.43 -4.82
N THR A 747 -38.83 -50.25 -4.94
CA THR A 747 -38.18 -48.95 -4.85
C THR A 747 -38.45 -48.14 -6.14
N PRO A 748 -39.13 -46.99 -6.08
CA PRO A 748 -39.35 -46.17 -7.25
C PRO A 748 -38.04 -45.65 -7.84
N GLY A 749 -37.92 -45.67 -9.18
CA GLY A 749 -36.74 -45.22 -9.85
C GLY A 749 -37.04 -44.26 -11.00
N ILE A 750 -36.14 -43.36 -11.34
CA ILE A 750 -36.20 -42.56 -12.54
C ILE A 750 -35.11 -43.01 -13.50
N ASN A 751 -35.49 -43.31 -14.73
CA ASN A 751 -34.56 -43.63 -15.83
C ASN A 751 -34.51 -42.46 -16.82
N ILE A 752 -33.33 -42.07 -17.20
CA ILE A 752 -33.12 -41.10 -18.30
C ILE A 752 -32.38 -41.82 -19.43
N GLY A 753 -32.99 -41.91 -20.57
CA GLY A 753 -32.40 -42.50 -21.77
C GLY A 753 -32.25 -41.44 -22.88
N PHE A 754 -31.20 -41.54 -23.67
CA PHE A 754 -30.92 -40.68 -24.81
C PHE A 754 -31.12 -41.39 -26.14
N GLU A 755 -31.28 -40.65 -27.22
CA GLU A 755 -31.42 -41.24 -28.58
C GLU A 755 -30.21 -42.07 -29.02
N ASP A 756 -29.02 -41.77 -28.51
CA ASP A 756 -27.79 -42.55 -28.79
C ASP A 756 -27.69 -43.87 -28.00
N GLY A 757 -28.70 -44.19 -27.22
CA GLY A 757 -28.74 -45.40 -26.40
C GLY A 757 -28.11 -45.23 -25.00
N THR A 758 -27.56 -44.08 -24.68
CA THR A 758 -27.04 -43.82 -23.34
C THR A 758 -28.18 -43.80 -22.34
N ARG A 759 -28.00 -44.49 -21.20
CA ARG A 759 -29.04 -44.60 -20.18
C ARG A 759 -28.48 -44.36 -18.82
N TYR A 760 -29.15 -43.51 -18.07
CA TYR A 760 -28.89 -43.26 -16.66
C TYR A 760 -30.05 -43.78 -15.82
N GLU A 761 -29.76 -44.65 -14.92
CA GLU A 761 -30.76 -45.24 -14.01
C GLU A 761 -30.50 -44.80 -12.57
N THR A 762 -31.47 -44.20 -11.93
CA THR A 762 -31.46 -43.92 -10.52
C THR A 762 -32.42 -44.86 -9.80
N THR A 763 -31.89 -45.80 -9.03
CA THR A 763 -32.70 -46.69 -8.20
C THR A 763 -32.83 -46.09 -6.82
N GLY A 764 -34.06 -45.90 -6.37
CA GLY A 764 -34.33 -45.47 -5.02
C GLY A 764 -34.24 -43.98 -4.80
N ILE A 765 -35.26 -43.25 -5.15
CA ILE A 765 -35.38 -41.83 -4.79
C ILE A 765 -35.90 -41.70 -3.40
N ASN A 766 -35.11 -41.04 -2.56
CA ASN A 766 -35.39 -40.93 -1.16
C ASN A 766 -36.71 -40.25 -0.86
N SER A 767 -37.46 -40.84 0.07
CA SER A 767 -38.41 -40.28 1.01
C SER A 767 -39.57 -39.41 0.52
N ILE A 768 -39.49 -38.65 -0.59
CA ILE A 768 -40.65 -37.90 -1.05
C ILE A 768 -41.78 -38.84 -1.48
N TRP A 769 -41.45 -39.95 -2.09
CA TRP A 769 -42.39 -40.93 -2.60
C TRP A 769 -42.84 -41.95 -1.55
N THR A 770 -41.93 -42.37 -0.66
CA THR A 770 -42.24 -43.37 0.40
C THR A 770 -43.12 -42.82 1.50
N MET A 771 -43.29 -41.49 1.58
CA MET A 771 -44.07 -40.84 2.63
C MET A 771 -45.36 -40.19 2.15
N ILE A 772 -45.79 -40.47 0.90
CA ILE A 772 -47.02 -39.88 0.36
C ILE A 772 -48.22 -40.76 0.84
N GLY A 773 -49.13 -40.14 1.53
CA GLY A 773 -50.39 -40.76 1.94
C GLY A 773 -51.36 -40.96 0.79
N ALA A 774 -52.33 -41.89 0.92
CA ALA A 774 -53.26 -42.25 -0.16
C ALA A 774 -54.10 -41.10 -0.76
N ASN A 775 -54.08 -39.93 -0.18
CA ASN A 775 -54.81 -38.73 -0.64
C ASN A 775 -53.83 -37.57 -1.06
N GLU A 776 -52.55 -37.80 -1.07
CA GLU A 776 -51.60 -36.79 -1.46
C GLU A 776 -51.32 -36.93 -2.96
N LYS A 777 -51.33 -35.81 -3.72
CA LYS A 777 -51.08 -35.79 -5.16
C LYS A 777 -49.75 -35.17 -5.41
N PRO A 778 -48.69 -35.97 -5.68
CA PRO A 778 -47.34 -35.44 -5.90
C PRO A 778 -47.25 -34.64 -7.20
N VAL A 779 -46.24 -33.81 -7.21
CA VAL A 779 -45.86 -32.99 -8.37
C VAL A 779 -44.37 -33.23 -8.68
N ILE A 780 -44.05 -33.49 -9.89
CA ILE A 780 -42.68 -33.42 -10.42
C ILE A 780 -42.53 -32.18 -11.23
N ARG A 781 -41.59 -31.32 -10.85
CA ARG A 781 -41.15 -30.18 -11.67
C ARG A 781 -39.93 -30.55 -12.47
N VAL A 782 -40.01 -30.38 -13.76
CA VAL A 782 -38.91 -30.53 -14.70
C VAL A 782 -38.46 -29.16 -15.17
N MET A 783 -37.18 -28.86 -14.96
CA MET A 783 -36.55 -27.65 -15.47
C MET A 783 -35.49 -28.03 -16.49
N ILE A 784 -35.55 -27.42 -17.67
CA ILE A 784 -34.60 -27.65 -18.76
C ILE A 784 -33.91 -26.31 -19.03
N SER A 785 -32.60 -26.25 -18.85
CA SER A 785 -31.80 -25.07 -19.15
C SER A 785 -31.64 -24.86 -20.66
N PRO A 786 -31.22 -23.69 -21.13
CA PRO A 786 -30.92 -23.41 -22.54
C PRO A 786 -29.81 -24.33 -23.06
N ALA A 787 -28.89 -24.76 -22.21
CA ALA A 787 -27.84 -25.72 -22.53
C ALA A 787 -28.32 -27.18 -22.55
N GLY A 788 -29.63 -27.40 -22.36
CA GLY A 788 -30.21 -28.75 -22.36
C GLY A 788 -30.05 -29.54 -21.07
N SER A 789 -29.59 -28.90 -19.98
CA SER A 789 -29.46 -29.55 -18.67
C SER A 789 -30.81 -29.68 -18.00
N ILE A 790 -31.17 -30.88 -17.57
CA ILE A 790 -32.44 -31.18 -16.87
C ILE A 790 -32.20 -31.20 -15.36
N LYS A 791 -33.07 -30.51 -14.61
CA LYS A 791 -33.18 -30.65 -13.15
C LYS A 791 -34.58 -31.12 -12.79
N LEU A 792 -34.65 -32.02 -11.83
CA LEU A 792 -35.91 -32.58 -11.35
C LEU A 792 -36.11 -32.21 -9.88
N TYR A 793 -37.33 -31.77 -9.57
CA TYR A 793 -37.77 -31.47 -8.20
C TYR A 793 -39.08 -32.21 -7.95
N GLY A 794 -39.33 -32.54 -6.73
CA GLY A 794 -40.57 -33.19 -6.30
C GLY A 794 -41.26 -32.50 -5.15
N SER A 795 -42.59 -32.55 -5.11
CA SER A 795 -43.42 -32.15 -3.98
C SER A 795 -44.48 -33.19 -3.71
N LYS A 796 -44.87 -33.42 -2.47
CA LYS A 796 -45.94 -34.34 -2.04
C LYS A 796 -47.34 -33.87 -2.45
N VAL A 797 -47.49 -32.55 -2.51
CA VAL A 797 -48.79 -31.91 -2.80
C VAL A 797 -48.64 -30.84 -3.88
N PRO A 798 -49.66 -30.54 -4.67
CA PRO A 798 -49.58 -29.63 -5.81
C PRO A 798 -48.98 -28.25 -5.55
N GLU A 799 -49.25 -27.67 -4.39
CA GLU A 799 -48.76 -26.31 -4.02
C GLU A 799 -47.74 -26.41 -2.89
N GLY A 800 -47.15 -27.56 -2.63
CA GLY A 800 -46.14 -27.79 -1.58
C GLY A 800 -44.74 -27.31 -1.95
N PRO A 801 -43.84 -27.27 -0.97
CA PRO A 801 -42.45 -26.95 -1.20
C PRO A 801 -41.81 -27.98 -2.12
N LEU A 802 -41.02 -27.52 -3.10
CA LEU A 802 -40.31 -28.37 -4.05
C LEU A 802 -38.92 -28.68 -3.52
N PHE A 803 -38.57 -29.95 -3.50
CA PHE A 803 -37.27 -30.44 -3.08
C PHE A 803 -36.55 -31.05 -4.29
N PRO A 804 -35.21 -30.85 -4.45
CA PRO A 804 -34.47 -31.58 -5.47
C PRO A 804 -34.57 -33.08 -5.22
N LEU A 805 -34.73 -33.84 -6.29
CA LEU A 805 -34.71 -35.31 -6.19
C LEU A 805 -33.29 -35.77 -5.82
N ILE A 806 -33.18 -36.64 -4.82
CA ILE A 806 -31.91 -37.18 -4.34
C ILE A 806 -31.93 -38.70 -4.40
N LEU A 807 -30.76 -39.29 -4.59
CA LEU A 807 -30.58 -40.73 -4.57
C LEU A 807 -30.71 -41.27 -3.13
N LEU A 808 -30.95 -42.59 -2.99
CA LEU A 808 -30.99 -43.23 -1.67
C LEU A 808 -29.71 -43.09 -0.84
N ASN A 809 -28.57 -42.85 -1.49
CA ASN A 809 -27.30 -42.57 -0.81
C ASN A 809 -27.18 -41.10 -0.34
N GLY A 810 -28.18 -40.25 -0.55
CA GLY A 810 -28.17 -38.84 -0.18
C GLY A 810 -27.57 -37.89 -1.24
N GLU A 811 -27.09 -38.39 -2.37
CA GLU A 811 -26.60 -37.54 -3.45
C GLU A 811 -27.74 -36.91 -4.22
N THR A 812 -27.62 -35.62 -4.56
CA THR A 812 -28.56 -34.95 -5.46
C THR A 812 -28.44 -35.47 -6.87
N PHE A 813 -29.58 -35.59 -7.55
CA PHE A 813 -29.61 -35.93 -8.96
C PHE A 813 -28.81 -34.91 -9.78
N ASN A 814 -27.69 -35.33 -10.35
CA ASN A 814 -26.88 -34.47 -11.19
C ASN A 814 -27.58 -34.26 -12.54
N PRO A 815 -27.72 -33.00 -13.00
CA PRO A 815 -28.38 -32.73 -14.27
C PRO A 815 -27.62 -33.36 -15.43
N VAL A 816 -28.32 -34.04 -16.29
CA VAL A 816 -27.79 -34.60 -17.52
C VAL A 816 -27.96 -33.59 -18.65
N VAL A 817 -26.95 -33.41 -19.50
CA VAL A 817 -27.03 -32.52 -20.66
C VAL A 817 -27.71 -33.28 -21.81
N ILE A 818 -28.81 -32.72 -22.30
CA ILE A 818 -29.52 -33.25 -23.48
C ILE A 818 -29.01 -32.53 -24.73
N HIS A 819 -29.13 -33.20 -25.90
CA HIS A 819 -28.82 -32.59 -27.18
C HIS A 819 -29.59 -31.29 -27.43
N THR A 820 -28.89 -30.21 -27.59
CA THR A 820 -29.41 -28.85 -27.59
C THR A 820 -30.09 -28.39 -28.88
N ASN A 821 -30.05 -29.20 -29.94
CA ASN A 821 -30.40 -28.69 -31.28
C ASN A 821 -31.90 -28.62 -31.58
N LYS A 822 -32.78 -29.14 -30.74
CA LYS A 822 -34.23 -29.07 -30.98
C LYS A 822 -35.06 -29.17 -29.69
N PRO A 823 -35.10 -28.13 -28.83
CA PRO A 823 -35.80 -28.22 -27.56
C PRO A 823 -37.29 -27.93 -27.62
N ASN A 824 -37.96 -28.12 -28.77
CA ASN A 824 -39.33 -27.67 -28.98
C ASN A 824 -40.38 -28.79 -29.02
N LEU A 825 -40.01 -30.05 -28.80
CA LEU A 825 -40.97 -31.17 -28.82
C LEU A 825 -40.92 -31.95 -27.49
N ILE A 826 -41.99 -31.90 -26.73
CA ILE A 826 -42.22 -32.72 -25.55
C ILE A 826 -43.30 -33.76 -25.85
N LYS A 827 -42.96 -35.01 -25.54
CA LYS A 827 -43.87 -36.15 -25.71
C LYS A 827 -44.03 -36.82 -24.33
N ILE A 828 -45.29 -36.99 -23.93
CA ILE A 828 -45.66 -37.69 -22.72
C ILE A 828 -46.43 -38.94 -23.09
N THR A 829 -46.01 -40.10 -22.64
CA THR A 829 -46.67 -41.40 -22.90
C THR A 829 -46.89 -42.11 -21.59
N GLN A 830 -48.01 -42.75 -21.40
CA GLN A 830 -48.28 -43.66 -20.29
C GLN A 830 -47.84 -45.06 -20.69
N GLU A 831 -47.11 -45.77 -19.81
CA GLU A 831 -46.60 -47.12 -20.12
C GLU A 831 -47.47 -48.30 -19.64
N ILE A 832 -48.53 -48.06 -18.84
CA ILE A 832 -49.35 -49.12 -18.25
C ILE A 832 -50.82 -48.99 -18.72
N THR A 833 -51.43 -50.07 -19.08
CA THR A 833 -52.85 -50.20 -19.47
C THR A 833 -53.72 -50.16 -18.23
N GLY A 834 -54.51 -49.14 -18.05
CA GLY A 834 -55.50 -48.93 -16.99
C GLY A 834 -56.16 -47.52 -17.07
N PRO A 835 -57.35 -47.32 -16.47
CA PRO A 835 -58.08 -46.05 -16.59
C PRO A 835 -57.47 -44.94 -15.68
N THR A 836 -56.34 -44.43 -16.07
CA THR A 836 -55.67 -43.38 -15.31
C THR A 836 -55.27 -42.23 -16.20
N TYR A 837 -55.42 -41.04 -15.65
CA TYR A 837 -55.13 -39.81 -16.37
C TYR A 837 -53.88 -39.13 -15.78
N ILE A 838 -52.90 -38.81 -16.64
CA ILE A 838 -51.84 -37.92 -16.29
C ILE A 838 -52.31 -36.50 -16.61
N ARG A 839 -52.42 -35.69 -15.57
CA ARG A 839 -52.74 -34.25 -15.69
C ARG A 839 -51.53 -33.46 -15.35
N GLY A 840 -51.03 -32.73 -16.31
CA GLY A 840 -49.88 -31.86 -16.13
C GLY A 840 -50.12 -30.46 -16.62
N ARG A 841 -49.29 -29.58 -16.21
CA ARG A 841 -49.21 -28.22 -16.76
C ARG A 841 -47.83 -28.00 -17.27
N ILE A 842 -47.70 -27.67 -18.54
CA ILE A 842 -46.43 -27.30 -19.14
C ILE A 842 -46.32 -25.81 -19.14
N TYR A 843 -45.24 -25.31 -18.55
CA TYR A 843 -44.92 -23.88 -18.51
C TYR A 843 -43.78 -23.61 -19.47
N GLY A 844 -43.98 -22.68 -20.40
CA GLY A 844 -42.96 -22.10 -21.24
C GLY A 844 -42.66 -20.71 -20.76
N ALA A 845 -41.39 -20.35 -20.67
CA ALA A 845 -40.97 -19.01 -20.30
C ALA A 845 -40.30 -18.35 -21.51
N LYS A 846 -40.80 -17.17 -21.90
CA LYS A 846 -40.18 -16.36 -22.95
C LYS A 846 -39.19 -15.41 -22.30
N THR A 847 -37.98 -15.39 -22.84
CA THR A 847 -36.86 -14.65 -22.28
C THR A 847 -36.61 -13.34 -22.98
N ALA A 848 -35.70 -12.55 -22.39
CA ALA A 848 -35.17 -11.36 -23.04
C ALA A 848 -34.39 -11.67 -24.34
N PRO A 849 -34.36 -10.75 -25.32
CA PRO A 849 -35.09 -9.50 -25.29
C PRO A 849 -36.57 -9.70 -25.51
N CYS A 850 -37.42 -9.01 -24.72
CA CYS A 850 -38.86 -8.99 -24.89
C CYS A 850 -39.17 -8.16 -26.13
N THR A 851 -39.39 -8.81 -27.26
CA THR A 851 -39.86 -8.08 -28.47
C THR A 851 -41.36 -7.87 -28.37
N CYS A 852 -41.77 -6.67 -28.07
CA CYS A 852 -43.14 -6.26 -28.20
C CYS A 852 -43.37 -5.88 -29.69
N TYR A 853 -43.95 -6.79 -30.46
CA TYR A 853 -44.50 -6.43 -31.74
C TYR A 853 -46.02 -6.43 -31.62
N ASP A 854 -46.63 -5.27 -31.85
CA ASP A 854 -48.02 -5.24 -32.23
C ASP A 854 -48.13 -5.86 -33.64
N LEU A 855 -48.80 -6.97 -33.75
CA LEU A 855 -49.08 -7.56 -35.04
C LEU A 855 -49.91 -6.52 -35.84
N ALA A 856 -49.46 -6.19 -37.04
CA ALA A 856 -50.18 -5.30 -37.93
C ALA A 856 -51.62 -5.77 -38.04
N ASN A 857 -52.56 -4.89 -37.79
CA ASN A 857 -53.99 -5.18 -37.93
C ASN A 857 -54.29 -5.34 -39.40
N THR A 858 -54.44 -6.58 -39.85
CA THR A 858 -54.70 -6.94 -41.22
C THR A 858 -56.22 -7.12 -41.53
N THR A 859 -57.09 -6.87 -40.53
CA THR A 859 -58.54 -7.17 -40.63
C THR A 859 -59.41 -5.96 -40.85
N GLY A 860 -58.85 -4.75 -40.84
CA GLY A 860 -59.60 -3.52 -41.03
C GLY A 860 -59.47 -2.96 -42.46
N PRO A 861 -60.38 -2.04 -42.88
CA PRO A 861 -60.22 -1.26 -44.10
C PRO A 861 -58.96 -0.37 -43.92
N GLY A 862 -57.90 -0.61 -44.65
CA GLY A 862 -56.65 0.14 -44.55
C GLY A 862 -56.84 1.66 -44.56
N SER A 863 -56.06 2.37 -43.80
CA SER A 863 -55.99 3.83 -43.80
C SER A 863 -55.30 4.36 -45.04
N ASP A 864 -55.67 5.55 -45.45
CA ASP A 864 -55.03 6.25 -46.57
C ASP A 864 -53.60 6.66 -46.18
N THR A 865 -52.63 6.20 -46.95
CA THR A 865 -51.21 6.44 -46.74
C THR A 865 -50.64 7.25 -47.91
N LYS A 866 -49.89 8.32 -47.58
CA LYS A 866 -49.20 9.15 -48.57
C LYS A 866 -47.82 8.54 -48.85
N VAL A 867 -47.53 8.17 -50.11
CA VAL A 867 -46.29 7.55 -50.52
C VAL A 867 -45.58 8.38 -51.59
N GLY A 868 -44.31 8.67 -51.39
CA GLY A 868 -43.49 9.37 -52.36
C GLY A 868 -42.01 9.43 -52.04
N LEU A 869 -41.14 9.51 -53.03
CA LEU A 869 -39.71 9.79 -52.90
C LEU A 869 -39.41 11.10 -53.67
N THR A 870 -38.80 12.06 -53.03
CA THR A 870 -38.48 13.34 -53.63
C THR A 870 -37.21 13.96 -53.07
N THR A 871 -36.50 14.72 -53.90
CA THR A 871 -35.37 15.56 -53.48
C THR A 871 -35.77 17.03 -53.31
N LEU A 872 -37.07 17.38 -53.45
CA LEU A 872 -37.57 18.75 -53.51
C LEU A 872 -38.22 19.26 -52.19
N GLN A 873 -37.85 18.66 -51.06
CA GLN A 873 -38.36 19.07 -49.71
C GLN A 873 -39.90 19.15 -49.63
N ARG A 874 -40.61 18.23 -50.24
CA ARG A 874 -42.10 18.22 -50.23
C ARG A 874 -42.70 17.34 -49.13
N ALA A 875 -41.88 16.79 -48.25
CA ALA A 875 -42.36 15.94 -47.18
C ALA A 875 -43.38 16.71 -46.33
N GLY A 876 -44.56 16.16 -46.14
CA GLY A 876 -45.62 16.79 -45.40
C GLY A 876 -46.49 17.81 -46.16
N ALA A 877 -46.12 18.28 -47.33
CA ALA A 877 -46.93 19.21 -48.14
C ALA A 877 -47.88 18.46 -49.06
N ASP A 878 -49.12 18.78 -48.96
CA ASP A 878 -50.19 18.27 -49.92
C ASP A 878 -50.15 19.11 -51.17
N ASN A 879 -49.64 18.57 -52.25
CA ASN A 879 -49.43 19.28 -53.48
C ASN A 879 -50.04 18.48 -54.67
N GLY A 880 -51.31 18.41 -54.72
CA GLY A 880 -52.09 17.69 -55.70
C GLY A 880 -51.89 16.14 -55.55
N ASN A 881 -51.37 15.53 -56.55
CA ASN A 881 -51.11 14.06 -56.50
C ASN A 881 -49.81 13.66 -55.81
N TRP A 882 -49.16 14.62 -55.18
CA TRP A 882 -47.91 14.32 -54.44
C TRP A 882 -48.03 14.71 -52.93
N PRO A 883 -47.69 13.80 -52.00
CA PRO A 883 -47.43 12.35 -52.20
C PRO A 883 -48.70 11.60 -52.63
N MET A 884 -48.56 10.53 -53.39
CA MET A 884 -49.71 9.71 -53.86
C MET A 884 -50.43 9.07 -52.68
N VAL A 885 -51.75 9.22 -52.64
CA VAL A 885 -52.57 8.56 -51.62
C VAL A 885 -52.84 7.09 -52.05
N ARG A 886 -52.57 6.17 -51.20
CA ARG A 886 -52.85 4.74 -51.34
C ARG A 886 -53.38 4.17 -50.02
N LYS A 887 -54.28 3.22 -50.09
CA LYS A 887 -54.81 2.54 -48.92
C LYS A 887 -53.70 1.54 -48.43
N SER A 888 -53.36 1.56 -47.14
CA SER A 888 -52.37 0.69 -46.51
C SER A 888 -51.01 0.65 -47.25
N GLY A 889 -50.64 1.80 -47.85
CA GLY A 889 -49.35 1.90 -48.54
C GLY A 889 -48.16 1.76 -47.57
N HIS A 890 -47.19 0.96 -47.92
CA HIS A 890 -45.95 0.79 -47.20
C HIS A 890 -44.76 0.64 -48.17
N ILE A 891 -43.57 0.87 -47.68
CA ILE A 891 -42.37 0.66 -48.49
C ILE A 891 -41.83 -0.73 -48.11
N ALA A 892 -41.76 -1.63 -49.11
CA ALA A 892 -41.06 -2.90 -48.99
C ALA A 892 -39.78 -2.85 -49.82
N LEU A 893 -38.66 -3.14 -49.19
CA LEU A 893 -37.35 -3.30 -49.81
C LEU A 893 -36.87 -4.71 -49.52
N GLU A 894 -36.77 -5.53 -50.53
CA GLU A 894 -36.36 -6.95 -50.43
C GLU A 894 -34.90 -7.09 -50.85
N SER A 895 -34.09 -7.68 -50.00
CA SER A 895 -32.72 -8.05 -50.33
C SER A 895 -32.26 -9.19 -49.42
N ASN A 896 -31.44 -10.08 -49.95
CA ASN A 896 -30.89 -11.21 -49.21
C ASN A 896 -29.57 -10.89 -48.50
N ASP A 897 -28.92 -9.79 -48.87
CA ASP A 897 -27.55 -9.45 -48.40
C ASP A 897 -27.32 -7.96 -48.11
N ARG A 898 -28.36 -7.11 -48.23
CA ARG A 898 -28.27 -5.67 -48.00
C ARG A 898 -29.38 -5.19 -47.09
N GLY A 899 -29.06 -4.28 -46.19
CA GLY A 899 -30.02 -3.58 -45.36
C GLY A 899 -30.40 -2.23 -45.92
N PHE A 900 -31.48 -1.65 -45.39
CA PHE A 900 -31.88 -0.27 -45.67
C PHE A 900 -30.99 0.68 -44.85
N VAL A 901 -30.23 1.52 -45.50
CA VAL A 901 -29.40 2.53 -44.86
C VAL A 901 -30.11 3.87 -44.86
N ILE A 902 -30.55 4.30 -43.70
CA ILE A 902 -31.11 5.63 -43.53
C ILE A 902 -30.03 6.72 -43.53
N THR A 903 -30.42 7.97 -43.65
CA THR A 903 -29.48 9.10 -43.60
C THR A 903 -28.62 9.07 -42.35
N ARG A 904 -27.33 9.19 -42.52
CA ARG A 904 -26.36 9.20 -41.43
C ARG A 904 -25.84 10.62 -41.24
N MET A 905 -25.97 11.16 -40.03
CA MET A 905 -25.63 12.54 -39.69
C MET A 905 -25.02 12.61 -38.31
N THR A 906 -24.22 13.65 -38.04
CA THR A 906 -23.76 13.94 -36.68
C THR A 906 -24.87 14.63 -35.88
N THR A 907 -24.81 14.57 -34.55
CA THR A 907 -25.78 15.30 -33.68
C THR A 907 -25.89 16.76 -34.07
N THR A 908 -24.79 17.42 -34.41
CA THR A 908 -24.76 18.82 -34.85
C THR A 908 -25.54 19.04 -36.15
N GLN A 909 -25.38 18.14 -37.12
CA GLN A 909 -26.11 18.19 -38.40
C GLN A 909 -27.61 17.92 -38.24
N ILE A 910 -27.96 16.97 -37.36
CA ILE A 910 -29.33 16.63 -37.02
C ILE A 910 -30.06 17.84 -36.41
N ASN A 911 -29.40 18.48 -35.45
CA ASN A 911 -29.94 19.68 -34.80
C ASN A 911 -30.02 20.92 -35.72
N ALA A 912 -29.27 20.93 -36.81
CA ALA A 912 -29.28 21.98 -37.82
C ALA A 912 -30.37 21.79 -38.88
N ILE A 913 -31.15 20.69 -38.85
CA ILE A 913 -32.32 20.52 -39.72
C ILE A 913 -33.37 21.58 -39.37
N SER A 914 -33.61 22.52 -40.28
CA SER A 914 -34.41 23.71 -40.02
C SER A 914 -35.94 23.47 -39.90
N GLN A 915 -36.42 22.38 -40.46
CA GLN A 915 -37.85 21.99 -40.42
C GLN A 915 -37.96 20.47 -40.34
N PRO A 916 -37.64 19.85 -39.23
CA PRO A 916 -37.84 18.43 -39.06
C PRO A 916 -39.35 18.14 -38.99
N VAL A 917 -39.77 17.04 -39.62
CA VAL A 917 -41.18 16.59 -39.57
C VAL A 917 -41.30 15.42 -38.60
N ASP A 918 -42.43 15.34 -37.94
CA ASP A 918 -42.77 14.26 -37.03
C ASP A 918 -42.61 12.90 -37.70
N GLY A 919 -41.94 11.95 -37.04
CA GLY A 919 -41.60 10.66 -37.60
C GLY A 919 -40.32 10.65 -38.50
N MET A 920 -39.67 11.78 -38.71
CA MET A 920 -38.42 11.80 -39.47
C MET A 920 -37.33 10.98 -38.75
N MET A 921 -36.67 10.10 -39.50
CA MET A 921 -35.63 9.19 -38.96
C MET A 921 -34.26 9.49 -39.55
N THR A 922 -33.25 9.47 -38.73
CA THR A 922 -31.85 9.56 -39.12
C THR A 922 -30.94 8.76 -38.15
N PHE A 923 -29.81 8.26 -38.61
CA PHE A 923 -28.85 7.63 -37.74
C PHE A 923 -27.80 8.64 -37.29
N ASP A 924 -27.77 8.90 -35.98
CA ASP A 924 -26.76 9.78 -35.37
C ASP A 924 -25.45 9.03 -35.21
N VAL A 925 -24.44 9.42 -35.98
CA VAL A 925 -23.11 8.80 -35.94
C VAL A 925 -22.29 9.26 -34.75
N THR A 926 -22.68 10.30 -34.05
CA THR A 926 -21.99 10.81 -32.83
C THR A 926 -22.49 10.05 -31.61
N GLU A 927 -23.80 9.89 -31.45
CA GLU A 927 -24.42 9.15 -30.37
C GLU A 927 -24.64 7.67 -30.67
N ASN A 928 -24.34 7.24 -31.90
CA ASN A 928 -24.45 5.88 -32.40
C ASN A 928 -25.84 5.26 -32.22
N CYS A 929 -26.91 6.01 -32.48
CA CYS A 929 -28.28 5.57 -32.35
C CYS A 929 -29.16 6.01 -33.51
N LEU A 930 -30.27 5.29 -33.72
CA LEU A 930 -31.35 5.74 -34.60
C LEU A 930 -32.11 6.84 -33.89
N LYS A 931 -32.15 8.07 -34.44
CA LYS A 931 -32.96 9.17 -33.94
C LYS A 931 -34.25 9.32 -34.71
N ILE A 932 -35.32 9.56 -33.98
CA ILE A 932 -36.65 9.86 -34.49
C ILE A 932 -37.09 11.23 -33.95
N TYR A 933 -37.59 12.07 -34.81
CA TYR A 933 -38.19 13.34 -34.41
C TYR A 933 -39.65 13.10 -33.99
N ASP A 934 -40.01 13.46 -32.75
CA ASP A 934 -41.34 13.25 -32.16
C ASP A 934 -42.28 14.45 -32.30
N GLY A 935 -42.00 15.34 -33.24
CA GLY A 935 -42.71 16.61 -33.41
C GLY A 935 -42.19 17.75 -32.54
N THR A 936 -41.39 17.47 -31.51
CA THR A 936 -40.84 18.45 -30.58
C THR A 936 -39.32 18.37 -30.47
N ALA A 937 -38.76 17.18 -30.47
CA ALA A 937 -37.33 16.94 -30.30
C ALA A 937 -36.85 15.64 -30.99
N TRP A 938 -35.52 15.58 -31.27
CA TRP A 938 -34.87 14.37 -31.73
C TRP A 938 -34.54 13.44 -30.56
N LYS A 939 -35.08 12.23 -30.56
CA LYS A 939 -34.84 11.21 -29.52
C LYS A 939 -34.20 9.99 -30.10
N CYS A 940 -33.16 9.48 -29.41
CA CYS A 940 -32.63 8.19 -29.74
C CYS A 940 -33.67 7.10 -29.54
N PHE A 941 -33.85 6.27 -30.54
CA PHE A 941 -34.59 5.04 -30.39
C PHE A 941 -33.75 4.09 -29.52
N SER A 942 -34.04 4.10 -28.23
CA SER A 942 -33.60 3.05 -27.31
C SER A 942 -34.64 1.96 -27.31
N GLU A 943 -34.24 0.73 -27.02
CA GLU A 943 -35.13 -0.43 -26.93
C GLU A 943 -36.39 -0.04 -26.17
N PRO A 944 -37.61 -0.38 -26.71
CA PRO A 944 -38.82 -0.02 -26.05
C PRO A 944 -38.88 -0.68 -24.67
N ALA A 945 -38.96 0.12 -23.63
CA ALA A 945 -39.38 -0.37 -22.34
C ALA A 945 -40.86 -0.82 -22.52
N CYS A 946 -41.12 -2.11 -22.38
CA CYS A 946 -42.50 -2.57 -22.26
C CYS A 946 -43.08 -1.95 -20.97
N LEU A 947 -44.14 -1.15 -21.10
CA LEU A 947 -44.95 -0.64 -20.01
C LEU A 947 -45.76 -1.77 -19.40
#